data_7316b5c6c1652c98ed6b4c4fe9948a38
#
_entry.id   7316b5c6c1652c98ed6b4c4fe9948a38
#
_cell.length_a   1.000
_cell.length_b   1.000
_cell.length_c   1.000
_cell.angle_alpha   90.00
_cell.angle_beta   90.00
_cell.angle_gamma   90.00
#
_symmetry.space_group_name_H-M   'P 1'
#
loop_
_entity.id
_entity.type
_entity.pdbx_description
1 polymer ?
#
loop_
_entity_poly.entity_id
_entity_poly.type
_entity_poly.pdbx_seq_one_letter_code
_entity_poly.pdbx_strand_id
1 'polypeptide(L)'
;MGTNTSPPLIVWLDEIRTLGLGPGEVGGKASGLASLVAAGLPVPSGFVITTAAFGARAAGLAAPTLNEGARAGIIDAYRRLVGYGADQAVAVRSSATVEDGVIASHAGQFLTTLGVSGGDAVVKAAIDCVASLHAVAPERYRAARLGETDATTGRMAVVVQRMVEADAAGVAFTIDPISGDRGMIVVNAARGLGTSVVDGTAPADRAWVDRKTLAVVREAPGTEAGMSVSHHVTATVARLALAAEAAIGAPVDVEWAARDGATWLLQARPVTGVPELIEADASDTLVARGPSVGFPFAWDEPADASHHWRRDGRPTDGPNRPWDDIERASFGRARDASGATLGRGQVRRSTAWNGYAYSTDVADPVPGHVREAQRLAFDAGIRAVQASGQTYWEAVLEPDIVAGNRVLDAIRPDELDGPSLARYFDDVLAWHERLWVLHLHLLHTVRFGPHTFRGQLEALLVTDIGREATAHLDAILSHVPTATSASIEAVAVLARLVGANEDTRAEMLEWPPRSSEASTEAVARFREGFAALLERYSLRADAGAFTVGRGCQPGWRDRPDLPLTLITRYAAQASVDLESRRSAAVGQRDSVVEALRARLPDDASRGRFDRLVGLARREVQAYENHNHAIDASASALLWRARDAVSKALHARGVLLDSADVVWLTRSEIDAALRDADIGVASRPWSDLVTGRKSIHKWQRALVPPDWLGIPPVPQAPAGPVPVGSPPISNGEPAPASALVVGQPGSRGIATGRVRHVPTDAEVPEVEPGDILVARNAGALWAPALPLASAVVLEEGALLQHAMLICREFGVPGIVQAAGARERLAEGRRVTVDGTRGWVEPARDDDEA
;
A
#
# COMPACT_ATOMS: atom_id res chain seq x y z
N MET A 1 -54.78 3.30 15.24
CA MET A 1 -55.14 1.94 14.74
C MET A 1 -54.36 1.74 13.45
N GLY A 2 -53.18 1.15 13.51
CA GLY A 2 -52.40 0.81 12.33
C GLY A 2 -52.94 -0.48 11.75
N THR A 3 -53.40 -0.43 10.52
CA THR A 3 -53.75 -1.61 9.74
C THR A 3 -52.50 -2.30 9.35
N ASN A 4 -52.25 -3.45 9.95
CA ASN A 4 -51.12 -4.33 9.66
C ASN A 4 -51.41 -5.10 8.35
N THR A 5 -51.34 -4.39 7.23
CA THR A 5 -51.42 -5.02 5.88
C THR A 5 -50.01 -5.44 5.46
N SER A 6 -49.79 -6.72 5.22
CA SER A 6 -48.55 -7.24 4.65
C SER A 6 -48.23 -6.46 3.35
N PRO A 7 -46.95 -6.12 3.07
CA PRO A 7 -46.58 -5.40 1.88
C PRO A 7 -46.99 -6.18 0.61
N PRO A 8 -47.39 -5.50 -0.49
CA PRO A 8 -47.81 -6.18 -1.72
C PRO A 8 -46.61 -6.97 -2.30
N LEU A 9 -46.91 -8.10 -2.94
CA LEU A 9 -45.87 -8.95 -3.57
C LEU A 9 -45.21 -8.26 -4.78
N ILE A 10 -45.99 -7.41 -5.46
CA ILE A 10 -45.56 -6.66 -6.64
C ILE A 10 -46.09 -5.24 -6.50
N VAL A 11 -45.26 -4.24 -6.85
CA VAL A 11 -45.60 -2.80 -6.80
C VAL A 11 -45.00 -2.11 -8.02
N TRP A 12 -45.72 -1.15 -8.62
CA TRP A 12 -45.21 -0.33 -9.72
C TRP A 12 -44.28 0.76 -9.16
N LEU A 13 -43.30 1.21 -9.96
CA LEU A 13 -42.31 2.20 -9.55
C LEU A 13 -42.97 3.52 -9.12
N ASP A 14 -44.06 3.92 -9.75
CA ASP A 14 -44.83 5.13 -9.44
C ASP A 14 -45.73 4.98 -8.19
N GLU A 15 -46.01 3.78 -7.75
CA GLU A 15 -46.86 3.51 -6.57
C GLU A 15 -46.03 3.41 -5.25
N ILE A 16 -44.73 3.16 -5.33
CA ILE A 16 -43.89 2.87 -4.16
C ILE A 16 -44.00 3.95 -3.09
N ARG A 17 -43.89 5.24 -3.46
CA ARG A 17 -43.98 6.38 -2.54
C ARG A 17 -45.39 6.59 -2.00
N THR A 18 -46.38 6.40 -2.83
CA THR A 18 -47.80 6.55 -2.43
C THR A 18 -48.21 5.49 -1.40
N LEU A 19 -47.66 4.30 -1.54
CA LEU A 19 -47.88 3.19 -0.61
C LEU A 19 -46.93 3.23 0.62
N GLY A 20 -46.02 4.21 0.70
CA GLY A 20 -45.11 4.38 1.84
C GLY A 20 -44.09 3.26 2.01
N LEU A 21 -43.77 2.54 0.91
CA LEU A 21 -42.79 1.44 0.95
C LEU A 21 -41.38 2.00 0.95
N GLY A 22 -40.56 1.48 1.86
CA GLY A 22 -39.16 1.89 2.02
C GLY A 22 -38.16 0.87 1.50
N PRO A 23 -36.84 1.15 1.66
CA PRO A 23 -35.77 0.24 1.22
C PRO A 23 -35.86 -1.16 1.82
N GLY A 24 -36.53 -1.33 2.97
CA GLY A 24 -36.74 -2.65 3.59
C GLY A 24 -37.64 -3.60 2.79
N GLU A 25 -38.58 -3.05 2.00
CA GLU A 25 -39.55 -3.78 1.19
C GLU A 25 -39.12 -3.88 -0.29
N VAL A 26 -38.53 -2.78 -0.83
CA VAL A 26 -38.24 -2.68 -2.27
C VAL A 26 -36.74 -2.65 -2.61
N GLY A 27 -35.87 -2.54 -1.61
CA GLY A 27 -34.41 -2.41 -1.79
C GLY A 27 -33.98 -1.01 -2.21
N GLY A 28 -32.69 -0.74 -2.18
CA GLY A 28 -32.09 0.57 -2.45
C GLY A 28 -32.33 1.07 -3.88
N LYS A 29 -32.04 0.23 -4.88
CA LYS A 29 -32.19 0.63 -6.31
C LYS A 29 -33.64 1.01 -6.66
N ALA A 30 -34.62 0.24 -6.19
CA ALA A 30 -36.03 0.56 -6.43
C ALA A 30 -36.46 1.83 -5.70
N SER A 31 -35.98 2.07 -4.48
CA SER A 31 -36.22 3.29 -3.73
C SER A 31 -35.65 4.54 -4.42
N GLY A 32 -34.45 4.44 -4.97
CA GLY A 32 -33.84 5.49 -5.80
C GLY A 32 -34.68 5.78 -7.05
N LEU A 33 -35.03 4.75 -7.81
CA LEU A 33 -35.89 4.91 -9.00
C LEU A 33 -37.25 5.51 -8.67
N ALA A 34 -37.89 5.10 -7.58
CA ALA A 34 -39.15 5.67 -7.13
C ALA A 34 -39.06 7.18 -6.79
N SER A 35 -37.93 7.63 -6.28
CA SER A 35 -37.65 9.05 -6.03
C SER A 35 -37.55 9.83 -7.34
N LEU A 36 -36.90 9.27 -8.37
CA LEU A 36 -36.80 9.88 -9.69
C LEU A 36 -38.17 9.97 -10.37
N VAL A 37 -38.96 8.89 -10.31
CA VAL A 37 -40.33 8.86 -10.88
C VAL A 37 -41.23 9.88 -10.20
N ALA A 38 -41.20 9.98 -8.87
CA ALA A 38 -41.95 10.95 -8.11
C ALA A 38 -41.56 12.41 -8.43
N ALA A 39 -40.32 12.65 -8.83
CA ALA A 39 -39.83 13.95 -9.29
C ALA A 39 -40.17 14.24 -10.78
N GLY A 40 -40.88 13.35 -11.46
CA GLY A 40 -41.27 13.49 -12.88
C GLY A 40 -40.09 13.31 -13.86
N LEU A 41 -38.99 12.68 -13.45
CA LEU A 41 -37.83 12.45 -14.29
C LEU A 41 -38.05 11.26 -15.25
N PRO A 42 -37.42 11.26 -16.43
CA PRO A 42 -37.59 10.24 -17.45
C PRO A 42 -36.95 8.92 -17.00
N VAL A 43 -37.73 8.06 -16.38
CA VAL A 43 -37.36 6.71 -15.97
C VAL A 43 -38.17 5.72 -16.80
N PRO A 44 -37.56 4.67 -17.38
CA PRO A 44 -38.33 3.63 -18.06
C PRO A 44 -39.32 2.96 -17.12
N SER A 45 -40.55 2.72 -17.58
CA SER A 45 -41.59 2.07 -16.79
C SER A 45 -41.12 0.71 -16.26
N GLY A 46 -41.60 0.37 -15.06
CA GLY A 46 -41.21 -0.88 -14.41
C GLY A 46 -42.01 -1.18 -13.14
N PHE A 47 -41.86 -2.37 -12.65
CA PHE A 47 -42.42 -2.82 -11.35
C PHE A 47 -41.34 -3.48 -10.49
N VAL A 48 -41.61 -3.63 -9.23
CA VAL A 48 -40.73 -4.24 -8.24
C VAL A 48 -41.39 -5.50 -7.67
N ILE A 49 -40.67 -6.60 -7.69
CA ILE A 49 -41.00 -7.81 -6.94
C ILE A 49 -40.44 -7.57 -5.53
N THR A 50 -41.30 -7.33 -4.55
CA THR A 50 -40.89 -6.93 -3.21
C THR A 50 -40.23 -8.07 -2.44
N THR A 51 -39.55 -7.73 -1.35
CA THR A 51 -38.96 -8.76 -0.46
C THR A 51 -40.00 -9.72 0.10
N ALA A 52 -41.30 -9.35 0.16
CA ALA A 52 -42.39 -10.19 0.59
C ALA A 52 -42.78 -11.27 -0.42
N ALA A 53 -42.40 -11.14 -1.69
CA ALA A 53 -42.68 -12.15 -2.72
C ALA A 53 -41.82 -13.43 -2.55
N PHE A 54 -40.73 -13.36 -1.80
CA PHE A 54 -39.81 -14.45 -1.59
C PHE A 54 -39.94 -15.03 -0.19
N GLY A 55 -40.06 -16.34 -0.08
CA GLY A 55 -40.16 -17.06 1.21
C GLY A 55 -38.86 -17.02 1.99
N ALA A 56 -38.97 -17.08 3.34
CA ALA A 56 -37.80 -17.27 4.17
C ALA A 56 -37.16 -18.64 3.87
N ARG A 57 -35.85 -18.66 3.68
CA ARG A 57 -35.10 -19.88 3.38
C ARG A 57 -35.21 -20.88 4.51
N ALA A 58 -35.85 -22.03 4.28
CA ALA A 58 -35.76 -23.18 5.19
C ALA A 58 -34.34 -23.75 5.11
N ALA A 59 -33.75 -24.08 6.27
CA ALA A 59 -32.42 -24.67 6.35
C ALA A 59 -32.36 -25.93 5.48
N GLY A 60 -31.52 -25.90 4.41
CA GLY A 60 -31.32 -27.06 3.53
C GLY A 60 -31.80 -26.91 2.07
N LEU A 61 -32.49 -25.83 1.69
CA LEU A 61 -32.89 -25.60 0.28
C LEU A 61 -31.86 -24.83 -0.50
N ALA A 62 -31.54 -25.28 -1.73
CA ALA A 62 -30.50 -24.71 -2.58
C ALA A 62 -30.91 -23.42 -3.34
N ALA A 63 -32.22 -23.12 -3.44
CA ALA A 63 -32.76 -21.99 -4.19
C ALA A 63 -33.84 -21.24 -3.40
N PRO A 64 -34.00 -19.90 -3.59
CA PRO A 64 -35.10 -19.14 -3.03
C PRO A 64 -36.43 -19.59 -3.65
N THR A 65 -37.50 -19.63 -2.81
CA THR A 65 -38.86 -20.01 -3.26
C THR A 65 -39.74 -18.77 -3.35
N LEU A 66 -40.62 -18.71 -4.34
CA LEU A 66 -41.67 -17.69 -4.43
C LEU A 66 -42.85 -18.05 -3.54
N ASN A 67 -43.40 -17.02 -2.89
CA ASN A 67 -44.64 -17.16 -2.13
C ASN A 67 -45.83 -17.45 -3.06
N GLU A 68 -46.89 -18.01 -2.48
CA GLU A 68 -48.10 -18.31 -3.22
C GLU A 68 -48.67 -17.08 -3.95
N GLY A 69 -48.98 -17.20 -5.22
CA GLY A 69 -49.46 -16.11 -6.09
C GLY A 69 -48.39 -15.22 -6.71
N ALA A 70 -47.15 -15.20 -6.17
CA ALA A 70 -46.08 -14.32 -6.68
C ALA A 70 -45.72 -14.62 -8.13
N ARG A 71 -45.61 -15.91 -8.52
CA ARG A 71 -45.32 -16.30 -9.90
C ARG A 71 -46.37 -15.75 -10.89
N ALA A 72 -47.65 -15.96 -10.62
CA ALA A 72 -48.74 -15.50 -11.46
C ALA A 72 -48.77 -13.97 -11.55
N GLY A 73 -48.55 -13.29 -10.42
CA GLY A 73 -48.46 -11.83 -10.36
C GLY A 73 -47.29 -11.26 -11.15
N ILE A 74 -46.10 -11.88 -11.12
CA ILE A 74 -44.94 -11.47 -11.94
C ILE A 74 -45.27 -11.57 -13.44
N ILE A 75 -45.84 -12.69 -13.85
CA ILE A 75 -46.21 -12.91 -15.26
C ILE A 75 -47.25 -11.88 -15.71
N ASP A 76 -48.25 -11.60 -14.91
CA ASP A 76 -49.27 -10.60 -15.22
C ASP A 76 -48.69 -9.16 -15.27
N ALA A 77 -47.85 -8.80 -14.30
CA ALA A 77 -47.16 -7.52 -14.29
C ALA A 77 -46.22 -7.35 -15.50
N TYR A 78 -45.50 -8.39 -15.92
CA TYR A 78 -44.72 -8.37 -17.14
C TYR A 78 -45.62 -8.13 -18.39
N ARG A 79 -46.69 -8.89 -18.55
CA ARG A 79 -47.64 -8.71 -19.67
C ARG A 79 -48.24 -7.29 -19.69
N ARG A 80 -48.55 -6.74 -18.51
CA ARG A 80 -49.07 -5.37 -18.38
C ARG A 80 -48.00 -4.34 -18.75
N LEU A 81 -46.72 -4.57 -18.37
CA LEU A 81 -45.59 -3.68 -18.67
C LEU A 81 -45.32 -3.59 -20.16
N VAL A 82 -45.27 -4.74 -20.87
CA VAL A 82 -44.90 -4.77 -22.29
C VAL A 82 -46.12 -4.66 -23.24
N GLY A 83 -47.35 -4.83 -22.74
CA GLY A 83 -48.60 -4.90 -23.47
C GLY A 83 -49.01 -6.36 -23.77
N TYR A 84 -50.32 -6.64 -23.59
CA TYR A 84 -50.86 -7.96 -23.80
C TYR A 84 -50.64 -8.42 -25.27
N GLY A 85 -49.98 -9.55 -25.47
CA GLY A 85 -49.65 -10.08 -26.77
C GLY A 85 -48.36 -9.64 -27.41
N ALA A 86 -47.58 -8.79 -26.71
CA ALA A 86 -46.23 -8.40 -27.06
C ALA A 86 -45.19 -9.17 -26.21
N ASP A 87 -44.07 -9.49 -26.81
CA ASP A 87 -42.92 -10.12 -26.11
C ASP A 87 -41.72 -9.20 -26.29
N GLN A 88 -41.61 -8.22 -25.37
CA GLN A 88 -40.55 -7.21 -25.38
C GLN A 88 -39.53 -7.47 -24.26
N ALA A 89 -38.26 -7.15 -24.54
CA ALA A 89 -37.19 -7.33 -23.64
C ALA A 89 -37.29 -6.37 -22.45
N VAL A 90 -36.99 -6.87 -21.24
CA VAL A 90 -36.88 -6.12 -19.99
C VAL A 90 -35.53 -6.34 -19.35
N ALA A 91 -35.10 -5.43 -18.47
CA ALA A 91 -33.99 -5.60 -17.56
C ALA A 91 -34.53 -6.09 -16.22
N VAL A 92 -33.92 -7.17 -15.68
CA VAL A 92 -34.23 -7.73 -14.37
C VAL A 92 -33.01 -7.49 -13.47
N ARG A 93 -33.20 -6.67 -12.43
CA ARG A 93 -32.09 -6.11 -11.63
C ARG A 93 -32.30 -6.39 -10.15
N SER A 94 -31.26 -6.87 -9.47
CA SER A 94 -31.24 -7.00 -8.00
C SER A 94 -31.41 -5.64 -7.31
N SER A 95 -32.15 -5.62 -6.21
CA SER A 95 -32.36 -4.45 -5.34
C SER A 95 -32.27 -4.90 -3.88
N ALA A 96 -31.06 -4.93 -3.32
CA ALA A 96 -30.84 -5.42 -1.99
C ALA A 96 -31.19 -4.38 -0.92
N THR A 97 -31.66 -4.83 0.26
CA THR A 97 -32.01 -3.96 1.38
C THR A 97 -30.79 -3.38 2.09
N VAL A 98 -29.59 -3.89 1.81
CA VAL A 98 -28.30 -3.52 2.42
C VAL A 98 -27.33 -2.91 1.40
N GLU A 99 -27.75 -2.62 0.17
CA GLU A 99 -26.88 -2.17 -0.93
C GLU A 99 -26.46 -0.70 -0.79
N ASP A 100 -27.24 0.15 -0.12
CA ASP A 100 -27.05 1.60 0.00
C ASP A 100 -26.75 2.07 1.44
N GLY A 101 -26.22 1.21 2.30
CA GLY A 101 -25.76 1.61 3.65
C GLY A 101 -24.52 2.52 3.57
N VAL A 102 -24.46 3.55 4.41
CA VAL A 102 -23.41 4.59 4.48
C VAL A 102 -21.98 4.04 4.68
N ILE A 103 -21.82 2.74 4.91
CA ILE A 103 -20.55 2.10 5.36
C ILE A 103 -19.84 1.25 4.29
N ALA A 104 -20.50 0.82 3.20
CA ALA A 104 -19.82 0.05 2.14
C ALA A 104 -20.55 0.14 0.80
N SER A 105 -19.90 0.72 -0.20
CA SER A 105 -20.32 0.69 -1.61
C SER A 105 -20.04 -0.71 -2.17
N HIS A 106 -21.09 -1.51 -2.40
CA HIS A 106 -21.00 -2.81 -3.05
C HIS A 106 -21.46 -2.73 -4.50
N ALA A 107 -20.93 -1.78 -5.26
CA ALA A 107 -21.26 -1.62 -6.68
C ALA A 107 -20.85 -2.86 -7.47
N GLY A 108 -21.77 -3.42 -8.27
CA GLY A 108 -21.49 -4.49 -9.22
C GLY A 108 -21.49 -5.92 -8.67
N GLN A 109 -21.77 -6.15 -7.38
CA GLN A 109 -21.70 -7.50 -6.78
C GLN A 109 -22.95 -8.36 -6.98
N PHE A 110 -24.08 -7.80 -7.40
CA PHE A 110 -25.35 -8.54 -7.56
C PHE A 110 -25.80 -8.59 -9.00
N LEU A 111 -26.46 -9.71 -9.34
CA LEU A 111 -26.83 -10.06 -10.71
C LEU A 111 -27.83 -9.05 -11.33
N THR A 112 -27.51 -8.62 -12.56
CA THR A 112 -28.43 -7.93 -13.47
C THR A 112 -28.51 -8.73 -14.76
N THR A 113 -29.71 -9.06 -15.24
CA THR A 113 -29.94 -9.77 -16.49
C THR A 113 -30.68 -8.84 -17.45
N LEU A 114 -30.08 -8.55 -18.59
CA LEU A 114 -30.66 -7.71 -19.66
C LEU A 114 -31.27 -8.56 -20.76
N GLY A 115 -32.22 -8.00 -21.47
CA GLY A 115 -32.81 -8.66 -22.66
C GLY A 115 -33.71 -9.84 -22.32
N VAL A 116 -34.29 -9.88 -21.13
CA VAL A 116 -35.20 -10.96 -20.73
C VAL A 116 -36.56 -10.78 -21.39
N SER A 117 -37.01 -11.78 -22.11
CA SER A 117 -38.32 -11.79 -22.80
C SER A 117 -39.15 -12.99 -22.35
N GLY A 118 -40.45 -12.78 -22.11
CA GLY A 118 -41.38 -13.79 -21.63
C GLY A 118 -41.52 -13.87 -20.12
N GLY A 119 -42.79 -14.02 -19.67
CA GLY A 119 -43.12 -14.01 -18.24
C GLY A 119 -42.38 -15.07 -17.40
N ASP A 120 -42.24 -16.29 -17.95
CA ASP A 120 -41.51 -17.36 -17.26
C ASP A 120 -40.00 -17.11 -17.16
N ALA A 121 -39.43 -16.47 -18.20
CA ALA A 121 -38.03 -16.06 -18.17
C ALA A 121 -37.80 -14.95 -17.14
N VAL A 122 -38.72 -13.99 -16.99
CA VAL A 122 -38.67 -12.95 -15.94
C VAL A 122 -38.73 -13.57 -14.56
N VAL A 123 -39.60 -14.55 -14.32
CA VAL A 123 -39.69 -15.31 -13.06
C VAL A 123 -38.35 -15.98 -12.76
N LYS A 124 -37.76 -16.65 -13.75
CA LYS A 124 -36.46 -17.31 -13.58
C LYS A 124 -35.37 -16.32 -13.24
N ALA A 125 -35.24 -15.22 -14.01
CA ALA A 125 -34.25 -14.18 -13.77
C ALA A 125 -34.39 -13.52 -12.38
N ALA A 126 -35.62 -13.34 -11.90
CA ALA A 126 -35.89 -12.85 -10.56
C ALA A 126 -35.40 -13.81 -9.45
N ILE A 127 -35.62 -15.11 -9.62
CA ILE A 127 -35.12 -16.14 -8.71
C ILE A 127 -33.57 -16.14 -8.72
N ASP A 128 -32.95 -16.07 -9.92
CA ASP A 128 -31.49 -16.02 -10.07
C ASP A 128 -30.89 -14.78 -9.41
N CYS A 129 -31.54 -13.61 -9.50
CA CYS A 129 -31.15 -12.38 -8.76
C CYS A 129 -31.13 -12.61 -7.25
N VAL A 130 -32.19 -13.19 -6.69
CA VAL A 130 -32.24 -13.45 -5.24
C VAL A 130 -31.24 -14.52 -4.82
N ALA A 131 -30.99 -15.52 -5.66
CA ALA A 131 -29.97 -16.53 -5.42
C ALA A 131 -28.55 -15.94 -5.33
N SER A 132 -28.27 -14.89 -6.13
CA SER A 132 -26.96 -14.21 -6.11
C SER A 132 -26.61 -13.58 -4.77
N LEU A 133 -27.59 -13.17 -3.95
CA LEU A 133 -27.37 -12.68 -2.59
C LEU A 133 -26.64 -13.72 -1.73
N HIS A 134 -26.88 -15.01 -1.95
CA HIS A 134 -26.33 -16.10 -1.16
C HIS A 134 -24.97 -16.59 -1.69
N ALA A 135 -24.60 -16.29 -2.91
CA ALA A 135 -23.28 -16.61 -3.47
C ALA A 135 -22.18 -15.72 -2.84
N VAL A 136 -22.53 -14.51 -2.40
CA VAL A 136 -21.65 -13.54 -1.73
C VAL A 136 -21.58 -13.74 -0.21
N ALA A 137 -22.45 -14.54 0.38
CA ALA A 137 -22.57 -14.76 1.82
C ALA A 137 -21.38 -15.44 2.52
N PRO A 138 -20.57 -16.35 1.90
CA PRO A 138 -19.47 -17.00 2.60
C PRO A 138 -18.36 -16.05 3.05
N GLU A 139 -18.10 -14.96 2.34
CA GLU A 139 -17.09 -13.96 2.75
C GLU A 139 -17.61 -13.09 3.90
N ARG A 140 -18.89 -12.75 3.92
CA ARG A 140 -19.53 -12.03 5.03
C ARG A 140 -19.62 -12.89 6.31
N TYR A 141 -19.77 -14.19 6.20
CA TYR A 141 -19.79 -15.11 7.36
C TYR A 141 -18.42 -15.20 8.02
N ARG A 142 -17.34 -15.03 7.29
CA ARG A 142 -15.98 -14.90 7.84
C ARG A 142 -15.76 -13.58 8.58
N ALA A 143 -16.27 -12.47 8.04
CA ALA A 143 -16.20 -11.16 8.69
C ALA A 143 -17.05 -11.09 9.98
N ALA A 144 -18.25 -11.69 9.99
CA ALA A 144 -19.11 -11.75 11.16
C ALA A 144 -18.54 -12.64 12.30
N ARG A 145 -17.65 -13.60 11.98
CA ARG A 145 -16.98 -14.45 12.98
C ARG A 145 -15.84 -13.73 13.72
N LEU A 146 -15.46 -12.53 13.25
CA LEU A 146 -14.45 -11.67 13.87
C LEU A 146 -15.03 -10.61 14.83
N GLY A 147 -16.31 -10.71 15.21
CA GLY A 147 -16.86 -9.94 16.33
C GLY A 147 -17.50 -8.61 15.97
N GLU A 148 -17.83 -8.34 14.70
CA GLU A 148 -18.63 -7.19 14.32
C GLU A 148 -20.12 -7.52 14.27
N THR A 149 -20.88 -6.72 15.02
CA THR A 149 -22.27 -6.77 15.40
C THR A 149 -23.27 -6.93 14.25
N ASP A 150 -24.36 -7.69 14.56
CA ASP A 150 -25.67 -7.73 13.89
C ASP A 150 -25.66 -8.01 12.38
N ALA A 151 -25.46 -9.28 12.04
CA ALA A 151 -25.87 -9.83 10.74
C ALA A 151 -27.42 -9.89 10.67
N THR A 152 -28.08 -8.75 10.49
CA THR A 152 -29.42 -8.72 9.93
C THR A 152 -29.35 -9.32 8.54
N THR A 153 -29.97 -10.45 8.34
CA THR A 153 -30.10 -11.17 7.07
C THR A 153 -30.65 -10.22 6.01
N GLY A 154 -29.78 -9.68 5.15
CA GLY A 154 -30.19 -8.84 4.03
C GLY A 154 -31.25 -9.55 3.21
N ARG A 155 -32.31 -8.83 2.82
CA ARG A 155 -33.34 -9.31 1.89
C ARG A 155 -33.08 -8.72 0.52
N MET A 156 -33.63 -9.37 -0.51
CA MET A 156 -33.51 -8.93 -1.89
C MET A 156 -34.89 -8.71 -2.48
N ALA A 157 -35.14 -7.52 -3.02
CA ALA A 157 -36.21 -7.24 -3.96
C ALA A 157 -35.64 -7.27 -5.39
N VAL A 158 -36.49 -7.30 -6.41
CA VAL A 158 -36.06 -7.33 -7.81
C VAL A 158 -36.82 -6.29 -8.61
N VAL A 159 -36.09 -5.42 -9.31
CA VAL A 159 -36.64 -4.46 -10.25
C VAL A 159 -36.76 -5.09 -11.63
N VAL A 160 -37.95 -5.00 -12.24
CA VAL A 160 -38.20 -5.38 -13.64
C VAL A 160 -38.56 -4.11 -14.39
N GLN A 161 -37.73 -3.70 -15.33
CA GLN A 161 -37.82 -2.41 -16.01
C GLN A 161 -37.80 -2.60 -17.51
N ARG A 162 -38.58 -1.79 -18.25
CA ARG A 162 -38.54 -1.80 -19.71
C ARG A 162 -37.15 -1.48 -20.22
N MET A 163 -36.64 -2.27 -21.12
CA MET A 163 -35.29 -2.08 -21.66
C MET A 163 -35.27 -0.92 -22.67
N VAL A 164 -34.23 -0.09 -22.59
CA VAL A 164 -33.90 0.94 -23.57
C VAL A 164 -32.80 0.37 -24.50
N GLU A 165 -33.12 0.25 -25.75
CA GLU A 165 -32.13 -0.12 -26.79
C GLU A 165 -31.32 1.13 -27.13
N ALA A 166 -30.29 1.40 -26.34
CA ALA A 166 -29.55 2.66 -26.34
C ALA A 166 -28.62 2.80 -27.55
N ASP A 167 -28.60 3.99 -28.18
CA ASP A 167 -27.56 4.42 -29.10
C ASP A 167 -26.26 4.72 -28.36
N ALA A 168 -26.40 5.28 -27.14
CA ALA A 168 -25.32 5.50 -26.20
C ALA A 168 -25.84 5.40 -24.75
N ALA A 169 -24.99 4.97 -23.85
CA ALA A 169 -25.29 4.87 -22.42
C ALA A 169 -24.05 5.11 -21.59
N GLY A 170 -24.23 5.33 -20.29
CA GLY A 170 -23.11 5.56 -19.40
C GLY A 170 -23.50 5.92 -17.97
N VAL A 171 -22.58 6.58 -17.27
CA VAL A 171 -22.74 7.02 -15.89
C VAL A 171 -22.44 8.52 -15.77
N ALA A 172 -23.21 9.24 -14.98
CA ALA A 172 -22.94 10.64 -14.69
C ALA A 172 -22.88 10.85 -13.17
N PHE A 173 -21.87 11.61 -12.74
CA PHE A 173 -21.66 11.97 -11.34
C PHE A 173 -21.92 13.47 -11.15
N THR A 174 -22.75 13.84 -10.19
CA THR A 174 -23.01 15.26 -9.88
C THR A 174 -21.91 15.91 -9.05
N ILE A 175 -20.86 15.20 -8.79
CA ILE A 175 -19.61 15.64 -8.20
C ILE A 175 -18.52 14.86 -8.92
N ASP A 176 -17.37 15.48 -9.19
CA ASP A 176 -16.26 14.70 -9.76
C ASP A 176 -15.79 13.62 -8.76
N PRO A 177 -15.97 12.33 -9.04
CA PRO A 177 -15.66 11.26 -8.10
C PRO A 177 -14.17 11.11 -7.82
N ILE A 178 -13.31 11.75 -8.61
CA ILE A 178 -11.85 11.70 -8.47
C ILE A 178 -11.35 12.89 -7.67
N SER A 179 -11.78 14.10 -8.04
CA SER A 179 -11.32 15.35 -7.41
C SER A 179 -12.20 15.82 -6.25
N GLY A 180 -13.43 15.32 -6.12
CA GLY A 180 -14.41 15.83 -5.16
C GLY A 180 -14.99 17.20 -5.54
N ASP A 181 -14.70 17.73 -6.73
CA ASP A 181 -15.16 19.04 -7.18
C ASP A 181 -16.67 19.03 -7.38
N ARG A 182 -17.39 19.77 -6.52
CA ARG A 182 -18.84 19.98 -6.60
C ARG A 182 -19.23 21.00 -7.67
N GLY A 183 -18.30 21.74 -8.23
CA GLY A 183 -18.53 22.66 -9.35
C GLY A 183 -18.62 21.94 -10.69
N MET A 184 -18.26 20.65 -10.73
CA MET A 184 -18.20 19.85 -11.95
C MET A 184 -19.17 18.67 -11.88
N ILE A 185 -19.76 18.36 -13.03
CA ILE A 185 -20.48 17.12 -13.31
C ILE A 185 -19.60 16.31 -14.27
N VAL A 186 -19.41 15.03 -13.99
CA VAL A 186 -18.63 14.14 -14.86
C VAL A 186 -19.57 13.18 -15.57
N VAL A 187 -19.57 13.20 -16.90
CA VAL A 187 -20.39 12.32 -17.73
C VAL A 187 -19.46 11.35 -18.46
N ASN A 188 -19.61 10.07 -18.17
CA ASN A 188 -18.96 8.98 -18.92
C ASN A 188 -19.98 8.41 -19.91
N ALA A 189 -19.54 8.12 -21.14
CA ALA A 189 -20.38 7.62 -22.21
C ALA A 189 -19.68 6.53 -23.04
N ALA A 190 -20.47 5.58 -23.55
CA ALA A 190 -20.04 4.67 -24.62
C ALA A 190 -21.21 4.41 -25.58
N ARG A 191 -20.90 3.98 -26.80
CA ARG A 191 -21.90 3.60 -27.79
C ARG A 191 -22.60 2.30 -27.41
N GLY A 192 -23.90 2.21 -27.65
CA GLY A 192 -24.72 1.06 -27.34
C GLY A 192 -25.07 0.93 -25.87
N LEU A 193 -25.19 -0.29 -25.37
CA LEU A 193 -25.60 -0.56 -23.99
C LEU A 193 -24.46 -0.23 -23.03
N GLY A 194 -24.78 0.46 -21.92
CA GLY A 194 -23.79 0.98 -20.96
C GLY A 194 -23.09 -0.06 -20.05
N THR A 195 -23.32 -1.34 -20.24
CA THR A 195 -22.73 -2.41 -19.42
C THR A 195 -21.21 -2.34 -19.40
N SER A 196 -20.59 -2.12 -20.54
CA SER A 196 -19.13 -2.02 -20.66
C SER A 196 -18.51 -0.80 -19.94
N VAL A 197 -19.31 0.28 -19.77
CA VAL A 197 -18.88 1.47 -19.00
C VAL A 197 -18.99 1.21 -17.50
N VAL A 198 -20.08 0.55 -17.07
CA VAL A 198 -20.32 0.22 -15.66
C VAL A 198 -19.32 -0.82 -15.16
N ASP A 199 -19.00 -1.82 -16.00
CA ASP A 199 -18.07 -2.90 -15.67
C ASP A 199 -16.59 -2.52 -15.90
N GLY A 200 -16.31 -1.32 -16.46
CA GLY A 200 -14.95 -0.84 -16.75
C GLY A 200 -14.22 -1.66 -17.83
N THR A 201 -14.95 -2.44 -18.65
CA THR A 201 -14.35 -3.36 -19.63
C THR A 201 -14.09 -2.74 -20.99
N ALA A 202 -14.64 -1.54 -21.26
CA ALA A 202 -14.39 -0.79 -22.49
C ALA A 202 -13.94 0.64 -22.18
N PRO A 203 -13.08 1.24 -23.03
CA PRO A 203 -12.72 2.65 -22.91
C PRO A 203 -13.98 3.51 -23.10
N ALA A 204 -14.31 4.30 -22.08
CA ALA A 204 -15.44 5.22 -22.10
C ALA A 204 -14.94 6.65 -22.35
N ASP A 205 -15.73 7.40 -23.13
CA ASP A 205 -15.55 8.84 -23.25
C ASP A 205 -15.86 9.51 -21.92
N ARG A 206 -15.16 10.59 -21.61
CA ARG A 206 -15.41 11.38 -20.41
C ARG A 206 -15.55 12.85 -20.75
N ALA A 207 -16.62 13.47 -20.27
CA ALA A 207 -16.85 14.91 -20.38
C ALA A 207 -17.00 15.53 -18.98
N TRP A 208 -16.36 16.66 -18.75
CA TRP A 208 -16.56 17.49 -17.56
C TRP A 208 -17.43 18.67 -17.92
N VAL A 209 -18.51 18.83 -17.19
CA VAL A 209 -19.55 19.83 -17.42
C VAL A 209 -19.58 20.79 -16.25
N ASP A 210 -19.48 22.09 -16.51
CA ASP A 210 -19.64 23.09 -15.47
C ASP A 210 -21.05 23.05 -14.89
N ARG A 211 -21.15 22.90 -13.59
CA ARG A 211 -22.43 22.69 -12.89
C ARG A 211 -23.42 23.84 -13.04
N LYS A 212 -22.94 25.08 -13.13
CA LYS A 212 -23.77 26.30 -13.19
C LYS A 212 -24.24 26.58 -14.61
N THR A 213 -23.37 26.45 -15.58
CA THR A 213 -23.63 26.83 -16.98
C THR A 213 -24.09 25.66 -17.85
N LEU A 214 -23.87 24.42 -17.40
CA LEU A 214 -24.03 23.18 -18.16
C LEU A 214 -23.19 23.13 -19.44
N ALA A 215 -22.14 23.94 -19.52
CA ALA A 215 -21.20 23.91 -20.62
C ALA A 215 -20.17 22.76 -20.45
N VAL A 216 -19.88 22.05 -21.51
CA VAL A 216 -18.76 21.09 -21.54
C VAL A 216 -17.46 21.88 -21.52
N VAL A 217 -16.66 21.71 -20.45
CA VAL A 217 -15.41 22.46 -20.27
C VAL A 217 -14.16 21.63 -20.59
N ARG A 218 -14.31 20.30 -20.60
CA ARG A 218 -13.23 19.37 -20.96
C ARG A 218 -13.81 18.07 -21.49
N GLU A 219 -13.11 17.44 -22.43
CA GLU A 219 -13.44 16.14 -23.00
C GLU A 219 -12.19 15.26 -23.05
N ALA A 220 -12.40 13.96 -22.88
CA ALA A 220 -11.42 12.92 -23.09
C ALA A 220 -12.10 11.75 -23.80
N PRO A 221 -11.91 11.62 -25.11
CA PRO A 221 -12.45 10.48 -25.87
C PRO A 221 -11.79 9.18 -25.41
N GLY A 222 -12.60 8.13 -25.27
CA GLY A 222 -12.10 6.79 -24.93
C GLY A 222 -11.43 6.09 -26.10
N THR A 223 -11.70 6.54 -27.34
CA THR A 223 -11.16 5.95 -28.58
C THR A 223 -10.78 7.03 -29.57
N GLU A 224 -9.96 6.68 -30.58
CA GLU A 224 -9.60 7.60 -31.68
C GLU A 224 -10.79 8.04 -32.54
N ALA A 225 -11.94 7.36 -32.44
CA ALA A 225 -13.16 7.71 -33.18
C ALA A 225 -13.88 8.97 -32.66
N GLY A 226 -13.36 9.60 -31.61
CA GLY A 226 -13.94 10.79 -30.96
C GLY A 226 -15.08 10.45 -30.01
N MET A 227 -15.77 11.51 -29.52
CA MET A 227 -16.83 11.37 -28.50
C MET A 227 -18.03 10.57 -29.01
N SER A 228 -18.56 9.68 -28.19
CA SER A 228 -19.72 8.83 -28.47
C SER A 228 -21.05 9.59 -28.49
N VAL A 229 -21.09 10.73 -27.83
CA VAL A 229 -22.31 11.56 -27.69
C VAL A 229 -22.00 13.04 -27.96
N SER A 230 -23.00 13.77 -28.44
CA SER A 230 -22.89 15.20 -28.69
C SER A 230 -22.93 16.01 -27.38
N HIS A 231 -22.43 17.24 -27.42
CA HIS A 231 -22.53 18.18 -26.29
C HIS A 231 -23.99 18.40 -25.82
N HIS A 232 -24.95 18.32 -26.74
CA HIS A 232 -26.37 18.43 -26.39
C HIS A 232 -26.84 17.27 -25.49
N VAL A 233 -26.47 16.04 -25.80
CA VAL A 233 -26.77 14.85 -24.99
C VAL A 233 -26.04 14.94 -23.66
N THR A 234 -24.75 15.31 -23.67
CA THR A 234 -23.95 15.51 -22.43
C THR A 234 -24.60 16.53 -21.50
N ALA A 235 -25.01 17.70 -22.01
CA ALA A 235 -25.67 18.73 -21.22
C ALA A 235 -27.05 18.30 -20.71
N THR A 236 -27.78 17.49 -21.50
CA THR A 236 -29.07 16.91 -21.09
C THR A 236 -28.90 15.92 -19.96
N VAL A 237 -27.92 15.01 -20.06
CA VAL A 237 -27.56 14.07 -18.99
C VAL A 237 -27.16 14.84 -17.72
N ALA A 238 -26.30 15.84 -17.83
CA ALA A 238 -25.88 16.65 -16.69
C ALA A 238 -27.06 17.34 -15.99
N ARG A 239 -28.02 17.89 -16.77
CA ARG A 239 -29.24 18.51 -16.21
C ARG A 239 -30.13 17.49 -15.49
N LEU A 240 -30.32 16.30 -16.08
CA LEU A 240 -31.09 15.23 -15.46
C LEU A 240 -30.42 14.68 -14.21
N ALA A 241 -29.08 14.59 -14.17
CA ALA A 241 -28.31 14.20 -12.99
C ALA A 241 -28.49 15.21 -11.84
N LEU A 242 -28.47 16.54 -12.13
CA LEU A 242 -28.76 17.56 -11.12
C LEU A 242 -30.18 17.48 -10.59
N ALA A 243 -31.16 17.19 -11.46
CA ALA A 243 -32.54 17.00 -11.03
C ALA A 243 -32.70 15.73 -10.18
N ALA A 244 -31.94 14.67 -10.48
CA ALA A 244 -31.88 13.47 -9.65
C ALA A 244 -31.24 13.75 -8.29
N GLU A 245 -30.18 14.53 -8.24
CA GLU A 245 -29.56 15.00 -6.98
C GLU A 245 -30.55 15.76 -6.11
N ALA A 246 -31.31 16.68 -6.70
CA ALA A 246 -32.34 17.41 -5.99
C ALA A 246 -33.46 16.50 -5.47
N ALA A 247 -33.84 15.47 -6.20
CA ALA A 247 -34.88 14.51 -5.81
C ALA A 247 -34.41 13.55 -4.69
N ILE A 248 -33.13 13.24 -4.62
CA ILE A 248 -32.53 12.32 -3.62
C ILE A 248 -32.01 13.10 -2.42
N GLY A 249 -31.59 14.36 -2.60
CA GLY A 249 -31.10 15.23 -1.53
C GLY A 249 -29.62 15.06 -1.19
N ALA A 250 -28.86 14.39 -2.07
CA ALA A 250 -27.42 14.17 -1.93
C ALA A 250 -26.77 14.10 -3.32
N PRO A 251 -25.46 14.37 -3.46
CA PRO A 251 -24.73 14.09 -4.70
C PRO A 251 -24.97 12.65 -5.16
N VAL A 252 -25.20 12.47 -6.45
CA VAL A 252 -25.60 11.18 -7.03
C VAL A 252 -24.66 10.72 -8.14
N ASP A 253 -24.53 9.40 -8.27
CA ASP A 253 -24.19 8.76 -9.53
C ASP A 253 -25.49 8.29 -10.19
N VAL A 254 -25.62 8.52 -11.50
CA VAL A 254 -26.78 8.14 -12.29
C VAL A 254 -26.33 7.30 -13.48
N GLU A 255 -26.94 6.12 -13.64
CA GLU A 255 -26.89 5.39 -14.89
C GLU A 255 -27.90 5.97 -15.87
N TRP A 256 -27.50 6.22 -17.09
CA TRP A 256 -28.35 6.81 -18.12
C TRP A 256 -28.23 6.10 -19.46
N ALA A 257 -29.26 6.24 -20.30
CA ALA A 257 -29.27 5.77 -21.68
C ALA A 257 -29.93 6.80 -22.59
N ALA A 258 -29.41 6.93 -23.81
CA ALA A 258 -29.96 7.80 -24.83
C ALA A 258 -30.31 6.99 -26.10
N ARG A 259 -31.49 7.28 -26.72
CA ARG A 259 -31.94 6.72 -27.99
C ARG A 259 -32.77 7.74 -28.76
N ASP A 260 -32.53 7.93 -30.03
CA ASP A 260 -33.34 8.80 -30.90
C ASP A 260 -33.51 10.23 -30.30
N GLY A 261 -32.49 10.77 -29.65
CA GLY A 261 -32.51 12.10 -29.02
C GLY A 261 -33.20 12.17 -27.66
N ALA A 262 -33.85 11.10 -27.18
CA ALA A 262 -34.40 11.01 -25.84
C ALA A 262 -33.37 10.43 -24.86
N THR A 263 -33.41 10.88 -23.61
CA THR A 263 -32.51 10.42 -22.53
C THR A 263 -33.33 9.91 -21.36
N TRP A 264 -32.97 8.76 -20.80
CA TRP A 264 -33.57 8.13 -19.64
C TRP A 264 -32.56 7.93 -18.52
N LEU A 265 -33.03 8.01 -17.28
CA LEU A 265 -32.31 7.62 -16.10
C LEU A 265 -32.66 6.16 -15.76
N LEU A 266 -31.65 5.29 -15.70
CA LEU A 266 -31.81 3.85 -15.47
C LEU A 266 -31.63 3.46 -14.01
N GLN A 267 -30.85 4.24 -13.26
CA GLN A 267 -30.59 4.10 -11.83
C GLN A 267 -30.03 5.42 -11.30
N ALA A 268 -30.30 5.72 -10.03
CA ALA A 268 -29.59 6.77 -9.31
C ALA A 268 -29.38 6.34 -7.84
N ARG A 269 -28.23 6.65 -7.32
CA ARG A 269 -27.90 6.41 -5.91
C ARG A 269 -27.04 7.55 -5.36
N PRO A 270 -27.07 7.82 -4.05
CA PRO A 270 -26.11 8.72 -3.43
C PRO A 270 -24.67 8.27 -3.71
N VAL A 271 -23.82 9.20 -4.07
CA VAL A 271 -22.38 8.92 -4.16
C VAL A 271 -21.87 8.69 -2.74
N THR A 272 -21.52 7.43 -2.44
CA THR A 272 -20.92 7.07 -1.15
C THR A 272 -19.40 7.22 -1.25
N GLY A 273 -18.79 7.82 -0.22
CA GLY A 273 -17.33 8.00 -0.17
C GLY A 273 -16.82 9.33 -0.73
N VAL A 274 -17.71 10.23 -1.14
CA VAL A 274 -17.35 11.63 -1.35
C VAL A 274 -17.32 12.34 0.00
N PRO A 275 -16.22 13.06 0.33
CA PRO A 275 -16.13 13.79 1.59
C PRO A 275 -17.25 14.83 1.69
N GLU A 276 -17.96 14.86 2.81
CA GLU A 276 -18.74 16.05 3.18
C GLU A 276 -17.77 17.21 3.34
N LEU A 277 -17.88 18.21 2.45
CA LEU A 277 -17.23 19.48 2.67
C LEU A 277 -17.85 20.10 3.91
N ILE A 278 -17.11 20.14 5.00
CA ILE A 278 -17.39 21.10 6.07
C ILE A 278 -17.19 22.46 5.39
N GLU A 279 -18.25 23.25 5.26
CA GLU A 279 -18.14 24.64 4.85
C GLU A 279 -17.27 25.34 5.90
N ALA A 280 -15.97 25.42 5.63
CA ALA A 280 -15.11 26.35 6.32
C ALA A 280 -15.57 27.74 5.88
N ASP A 281 -15.98 28.54 6.85
CA ASP A 281 -16.35 29.94 6.68
C ASP A 281 -15.32 30.61 5.74
N ALA A 282 -15.80 31.03 4.58
CA ALA A 282 -14.98 31.66 3.57
C ALA A 282 -14.61 33.07 4.03
N SER A 283 -13.57 33.19 4.84
CA SER A 283 -12.88 34.46 4.97
C SER A 283 -11.87 34.58 3.84
N ASP A 284 -12.18 35.47 2.91
CA ASP A 284 -11.38 35.87 1.75
C ASP A 284 -9.90 36.11 2.08
N THR A 285 -9.06 35.16 1.71
CA THR A 285 -7.69 35.44 1.26
C THR A 285 -7.29 34.41 0.21
N LEU A 286 -7.58 34.74 -1.03
CA LEU A 286 -7.10 34.03 -2.20
C LEU A 286 -5.58 34.17 -2.30
N VAL A 287 -4.87 33.10 -2.02
CA VAL A 287 -3.42 33.01 -2.18
C VAL A 287 -3.09 32.17 -3.41
N ALA A 288 -2.00 32.55 -4.07
CA ALA A 288 -1.54 32.04 -5.35
C ALA A 288 -1.61 30.51 -5.46
N ARG A 289 -2.32 30.05 -6.49
CA ARG A 289 -2.58 28.63 -6.75
C ARG A 289 -1.34 27.97 -7.34
N GLY A 290 -0.91 26.86 -6.77
CA GLY A 290 -0.06 25.89 -7.44
C GLY A 290 -0.77 25.26 -8.66
N PRO A 291 -0.06 24.46 -9.49
CA PRO A 291 -0.57 24.03 -10.80
C PRO A 291 -1.71 23.01 -10.78
N SER A 292 -2.25 22.58 -9.62
CA SER A 292 -3.39 21.67 -9.55
C SER A 292 -4.64 22.36 -9.02
N VAL A 293 -5.67 22.36 -9.85
CA VAL A 293 -7.04 22.77 -9.49
C VAL A 293 -7.59 21.63 -8.60
N GLY A 294 -7.92 21.93 -7.33
CA GLY A 294 -8.59 20.96 -6.44
C GLY A 294 -7.85 20.55 -5.16
N PHE A 295 -6.68 21.11 -4.89
CA PHE A 295 -6.00 20.94 -3.60
C PHE A 295 -6.04 22.26 -2.83
N PRO A 296 -7.05 22.48 -1.95
CA PRO A 296 -7.20 23.74 -1.23
C PRO A 296 -6.09 23.86 -0.17
N PHE A 297 -5.29 24.91 -0.21
CA PHE A 297 -4.30 25.22 0.81
C PHE A 297 -4.09 26.72 0.93
N ALA A 298 -3.62 27.16 2.09
CA ALA A 298 -3.13 28.51 2.32
C ALA A 298 -1.67 28.39 2.78
N TRP A 299 -0.87 29.41 2.45
CA TRP A 299 0.50 29.50 2.96
C TRP A 299 0.47 29.79 4.46
N ASP A 300 1.25 29.05 5.25
CA ASP A 300 1.40 29.33 6.67
C ASP A 300 2.08 30.69 6.90
N GLU A 301 3.03 31.01 6.01
CA GLU A 301 3.66 32.34 5.94
C GLU A 301 3.72 32.82 4.48
N PRO A 302 3.51 34.13 4.20
CA PRO A 302 3.58 34.66 2.83
C PRO A 302 4.90 34.37 2.12
N ALA A 303 6.00 34.27 2.86
CA ALA A 303 7.32 33.95 2.31
C ALA A 303 7.41 32.54 1.71
N ASP A 304 6.55 31.62 2.16
CA ASP A 304 6.54 30.25 1.68
C ASP A 304 6.18 30.16 0.19
N ALA A 305 5.40 31.10 -0.31
CA ALA A 305 5.05 31.18 -1.74
C ALA A 305 6.28 31.37 -2.64
N SER A 306 7.39 31.89 -2.10
CA SER A 306 8.65 32.13 -2.83
C SER A 306 9.57 30.91 -2.88
N HIS A 307 9.18 29.78 -2.32
CA HIS A 307 9.96 28.55 -2.27
C HIS A 307 9.37 27.49 -3.20
N HIS A 308 10.20 26.55 -3.65
CA HIS A 308 9.78 25.32 -4.30
C HIS A 308 9.57 24.23 -3.24
N TRP A 309 8.31 23.95 -2.95
CA TRP A 309 7.92 22.90 -2.01
C TRP A 309 7.63 21.61 -2.77
N ARG A 310 8.41 20.59 -2.53
CA ARG A 310 8.21 19.26 -3.11
C ARG A 310 7.45 18.38 -2.12
N ARG A 311 6.47 17.65 -2.61
CA ARG A 311 5.76 16.65 -1.81
C ARG A 311 6.74 15.57 -1.32
N ASP A 312 6.69 15.27 -0.04
CA ASP A 312 7.42 14.17 0.57
C ASP A 312 6.63 12.86 0.41
N GLY A 313 7.35 11.77 0.19
CA GLY A 313 6.75 10.44 0.03
C GLY A 313 6.43 10.06 -1.42
N ARG A 314 5.74 8.92 -1.56
CA ARG A 314 5.36 8.38 -2.88
C ARG A 314 4.04 8.98 -3.36
N PRO A 315 3.75 8.98 -4.68
CA PRO A 315 2.46 9.43 -5.20
C PRO A 315 1.24 8.73 -4.60
N THR A 316 1.40 7.48 -4.16
CA THR A 316 0.35 6.66 -3.54
C THR A 316 0.19 6.87 -2.03
N ASP A 317 1.06 7.70 -1.42
CA ASP A 317 1.00 7.94 0.02
C ASP A 317 -0.19 8.81 0.36
N GLY A 318 -1.01 8.35 1.31
CA GLY A 318 -2.12 9.11 1.84
C GLY A 318 -1.67 10.28 2.74
N PRO A 319 -2.63 11.07 3.24
CA PRO A 319 -2.35 12.13 4.21
C PRO A 319 -1.84 11.54 5.53
N ASN A 320 -1.07 12.33 6.25
CA ASN A 320 -0.54 11.95 7.56
C ASN A 320 -1.62 11.99 8.65
N ARG A 321 -1.46 11.11 9.60
CA ARG A 321 -2.08 11.21 10.92
C ARG A 321 -1.17 12.03 11.86
N PRO A 322 -1.66 12.56 12.97
CA PRO A 322 -0.83 13.26 13.96
C PRO A 322 0.39 12.46 14.42
N TRP A 323 0.28 11.14 14.55
CA TRP A 323 1.41 10.26 14.87
C TRP A 323 2.50 10.28 13.80
N ASP A 324 2.12 10.26 12.54
CA ASP A 324 3.06 10.25 11.41
C ASP A 324 3.90 11.56 11.39
N ASP A 325 3.31 12.66 11.88
CA ASP A 325 4.01 13.94 12.05
C ASP A 325 5.00 13.93 13.23
N ILE A 326 4.76 13.15 14.30
CA ILE A 326 5.71 12.95 15.39
C ILE A 326 7.00 12.29 14.86
N GLU A 327 6.87 11.20 14.11
CA GLU A 327 8.01 10.49 13.51
C GLU A 327 8.77 11.41 12.54
N ARG A 328 8.04 12.13 11.69
CA ARG A 328 8.64 13.05 10.71
C ARG A 328 9.39 14.18 11.36
N ALA A 329 8.85 14.79 12.40
CA ALA A 329 9.49 15.86 13.13
C ALA A 329 10.81 15.38 13.77
N SER A 330 10.83 14.16 14.35
CA SER A 330 12.03 13.55 14.90
C SER A 330 13.11 13.34 13.83
N PHE A 331 12.74 12.77 12.68
CA PHE A 331 13.66 12.61 11.55
C PHE A 331 14.14 13.95 10.97
N GLY A 332 13.26 14.96 10.89
CA GLY A 332 13.62 16.31 10.44
C GLY A 332 14.72 16.93 11.30
N ARG A 333 14.56 16.90 12.62
CA ARG A 333 15.58 17.40 13.57
C ARG A 333 16.89 16.62 13.47
N ALA A 334 16.83 15.30 13.36
CA ALA A 334 18.01 14.46 13.17
C ALA A 334 18.79 14.82 11.91
N ARG A 335 18.09 15.09 10.81
CA ARG A 335 18.71 15.46 9.56
C ARG A 335 19.36 16.84 9.63
N ASP A 336 18.74 17.81 10.31
CA ASP A 336 19.31 19.14 10.47
C ASP A 336 20.54 19.09 11.38
N ALA A 337 20.49 18.34 12.48
CA ALA A 337 21.63 18.10 13.37
C ALA A 337 22.79 17.40 12.64
N SER A 338 22.51 16.37 11.84
CA SER A 338 23.51 15.73 11.00
C SER A 338 24.04 16.66 9.93
N GLY A 339 23.18 17.48 9.33
CA GLY A 339 23.55 18.47 8.31
C GLY A 339 24.55 19.48 8.83
N ALA A 340 24.37 19.97 10.06
CA ALA A 340 25.31 20.85 10.73
C ALA A 340 26.70 20.19 10.90
N THR A 341 26.75 18.93 11.37
CA THR A 341 28.01 18.19 11.53
C THR A 341 28.71 17.96 10.18
N LEU A 342 27.94 17.63 9.14
CA LEU A 342 28.46 17.36 7.80
C LEU A 342 28.71 18.62 6.97
N GLY A 343 28.52 19.81 7.54
CA GLY A 343 28.76 21.08 6.88
C GLY A 343 27.84 21.37 5.70
N ARG A 344 26.59 20.86 5.70
CA ARG A 344 25.61 21.11 4.64
C ARG A 344 25.22 22.61 4.65
N GLY A 345 25.11 23.18 3.44
CA GLY A 345 24.77 24.61 3.27
C GLY A 345 23.27 24.89 3.24
N GLN A 346 22.44 23.87 3.47
CA GLN A 346 20.99 23.97 3.41
C GLN A 346 20.37 23.18 4.55
N VAL A 347 19.31 23.74 5.12
CA VAL A 347 18.38 23.07 6.03
C VAL A 347 17.07 22.85 5.33
N ARG A 348 16.38 21.75 5.64
CA ARG A 348 15.09 21.44 5.04
C ARG A 348 13.97 21.90 5.95
N ARG A 349 13.15 22.79 5.46
CA ARG A 349 11.86 23.10 6.05
C ARG A 349 10.84 22.06 5.59
N SER A 350 10.03 21.57 6.52
CA SER A 350 8.93 20.65 6.22
C SER A 350 7.67 21.16 6.87
N THR A 351 6.55 21.07 6.15
CA THR A 351 5.20 21.39 6.64
C THR A 351 4.20 20.42 6.05
N ALA A 352 2.96 20.46 6.54
CA ALA A 352 1.89 19.63 6.00
C ALA A 352 0.69 20.49 5.61
N TRP A 353 0.27 20.41 4.36
CA TRP A 353 -0.99 21.01 3.89
C TRP A 353 -2.01 19.91 3.59
N ASN A 354 -3.19 20.01 4.19
CA ASN A 354 -4.24 18.98 4.11
C ASN A 354 -3.74 17.58 4.47
N GLY A 355 -2.86 17.48 5.47
CA GLY A 355 -2.26 16.23 5.90
C GLY A 355 -1.16 15.70 4.98
N TYR A 356 -0.91 16.26 3.81
CA TYR A 356 0.19 15.87 2.94
C TYR A 356 1.43 16.70 3.24
N ALA A 357 2.55 16.02 3.41
CA ALA A 357 3.80 16.67 3.73
C ALA A 357 4.50 17.21 2.50
N TYR A 358 5.07 18.37 2.68
CA TYR A 358 5.92 19.04 1.71
C TYR A 358 7.20 19.52 2.36
N SER A 359 8.27 19.53 1.59
CA SER A 359 9.56 20.05 2.07
C SER A 359 10.23 20.94 1.02
N THR A 360 10.99 21.89 1.51
CA THR A 360 11.85 22.76 0.71
C THR A 360 13.21 22.91 1.39
N ASP A 361 14.26 23.05 0.61
CA ASP A 361 15.59 23.30 1.14
C ASP A 361 15.85 24.82 1.13
N VAL A 362 16.18 25.37 2.30
CA VAL A 362 16.49 26.79 2.49
C VAL A 362 17.95 26.94 2.90
N ALA A 363 18.53 28.11 2.66
CA ALA A 363 19.91 28.37 3.07
C ALA A 363 20.07 28.25 4.59
N ASP A 364 21.09 27.52 5.04
CA ASP A 364 21.45 27.44 6.43
C ASP A 364 21.95 28.81 6.92
N PRO A 365 21.42 29.36 8.04
CA PRO A 365 21.87 30.62 8.59
C PRO A 365 23.31 30.57 9.13
N VAL A 366 23.89 29.40 9.36
CA VAL A 366 25.26 29.22 9.83
C VAL A 366 26.25 29.69 8.74
N PRO A 367 27.24 30.53 9.07
CA PRO A 367 28.23 31.01 8.10
C PRO A 367 29.02 29.88 7.44
N GLY A 368 29.31 30.02 6.13
CA GLY A 368 29.97 28.99 5.33
C GLY A 368 31.31 28.49 5.88
N HIS A 369 32.13 29.40 6.48
CA HIS A 369 33.41 29.01 7.08
C HIS A 369 33.24 28.15 8.35
N VAL A 370 32.17 28.36 9.11
CA VAL A 370 31.84 27.52 10.29
C VAL A 370 31.44 26.12 9.84
N ARG A 371 30.58 26.04 8.82
CA ARG A 371 30.17 24.73 8.25
C ARG A 371 31.36 23.96 7.70
N GLU A 372 32.24 24.63 6.97
CA GLU A 372 33.45 24.00 6.44
C GLU A 372 34.37 23.49 7.58
N ALA A 373 34.54 24.27 8.64
CA ALA A 373 35.30 23.84 9.82
C ALA A 373 34.67 22.58 10.48
N GLN A 374 33.35 22.54 10.61
CA GLN A 374 32.63 21.37 11.16
C GLN A 374 32.85 20.13 10.28
N ARG A 375 32.69 20.24 8.97
CA ARG A 375 32.94 19.16 8.01
C ARG A 375 34.39 18.66 8.08
N LEU A 376 35.36 19.55 8.09
CA LEU A 376 36.77 19.19 8.18
C LEU A 376 37.12 18.49 9.50
N ALA A 377 36.51 18.91 10.61
CA ALA A 377 36.68 18.26 11.91
C ALA A 377 36.09 16.84 11.89
N PHE A 378 34.91 16.65 11.31
CA PHE A 378 34.28 15.35 11.18
C PHE A 378 35.12 14.40 10.30
N ASP A 379 35.55 14.86 9.12
CA ASP A 379 36.42 14.12 8.21
C ASP A 379 37.79 13.77 8.85
N ALA A 380 38.34 14.67 9.69
CA ALA A 380 39.56 14.38 10.43
C ALA A 380 39.36 13.30 11.47
N GLY A 381 38.21 13.27 12.16
CA GLY A 381 37.83 12.19 13.07
C GLY A 381 37.73 10.85 12.36
N ILE A 382 37.10 10.78 11.19
CA ILE A 382 37.03 9.56 10.37
C ILE A 382 38.46 9.08 10.04
N ARG A 383 39.33 9.97 9.51
CA ARG A 383 40.71 9.60 9.15
C ARG A 383 41.53 9.09 10.33
N ALA A 384 41.34 9.69 11.51
CA ALA A 384 42.02 9.24 12.73
C ALA A 384 41.62 7.81 13.12
N VAL A 385 40.34 7.48 13.04
CA VAL A 385 39.86 6.12 13.27
C VAL A 385 40.40 5.16 12.22
N GLN A 386 40.32 5.52 10.94
CA GLN A 386 40.83 4.66 9.85
C GLN A 386 42.34 4.38 9.97
N ALA A 387 43.12 5.35 10.46
CA ALA A 387 44.55 5.19 10.71
C ALA A 387 44.84 4.09 11.77
N SER A 388 43.91 3.80 12.68
CA SER A 388 44.02 2.67 13.61
C SER A 388 43.64 1.31 13.01
N GLY A 389 43.21 1.26 11.74
CA GLY A 389 42.78 0.04 11.08
C GLY A 389 41.35 -0.39 11.46
N GLN A 390 40.54 0.54 11.91
CA GLN A 390 39.12 0.32 12.25
C GLN A 390 38.20 1.09 11.31
N THR A 391 36.95 0.61 11.15
CA THR A 391 35.87 1.40 10.54
C THR A 391 35.30 2.40 11.56
N TYR A 392 34.73 3.49 11.09
CA TYR A 392 34.07 4.47 11.96
C TYR A 392 32.86 3.86 12.69
N TRP A 393 32.23 2.86 12.07
CA TRP A 393 31.16 2.05 12.68
C TRP A 393 31.65 1.37 13.94
N GLU A 394 32.72 0.53 13.84
CA GLU A 394 33.24 -0.27 14.94
C GLU A 394 33.74 0.58 16.10
N ALA A 395 34.41 1.70 15.79
CA ALA A 395 35.07 2.50 16.81
C ALA A 395 34.14 3.52 17.50
N VAL A 396 33.10 4.00 16.79
CA VAL A 396 32.31 5.16 17.24
C VAL A 396 30.82 4.87 17.28
N LEU A 397 30.22 4.37 16.17
CA LEU A 397 28.77 4.31 16.04
C LEU A 397 28.16 3.11 16.77
N GLU A 398 28.68 1.91 16.52
CA GLU A 398 28.11 0.65 17.04
C GLU A 398 28.09 0.60 18.58
N PRO A 399 29.13 1.01 19.32
CA PRO A 399 29.10 1.01 20.79
C PRO A 399 28.01 1.91 21.38
N ASP A 400 27.79 3.11 20.82
CA ASP A 400 26.73 4.05 21.23
C ASP A 400 25.36 3.45 20.96
N ILE A 401 25.16 2.91 19.77
CA ILE A 401 23.89 2.30 19.35
C ILE A 401 23.52 1.09 20.22
N VAL A 402 24.47 0.18 20.43
CA VAL A 402 24.23 -1.03 21.25
C VAL A 402 23.91 -0.68 22.69
N ALA A 403 24.61 0.31 23.27
CA ALA A 403 24.37 0.75 24.65
C ALA A 403 22.97 1.37 24.80
N GLY A 404 22.59 2.30 23.92
CA GLY A 404 21.29 2.97 23.99
C GLY A 404 20.13 2.02 23.70
N ASN A 405 20.23 1.18 22.70
CA ASN A 405 19.22 0.16 22.40
C ASN A 405 19.00 -0.78 23.60
N ARG A 406 20.09 -1.25 24.23
CA ARG A 406 20.00 -2.14 25.41
C ARG A 406 19.27 -1.47 26.59
N VAL A 407 19.54 -0.21 26.85
CA VAL A 407 18.88 0.52 27.96
C VAL A 407 17.38 0.58 27.76
N LEU A 408 16.93 0.98 26.56
CA LEU A 408 15.51 1.12 26.27
C LEU A 408 14.79 -0.22 26.08
N ASP A 409 15.47 -1.23 25.52
CA ASP A 409 14.93 -2.58 25.35
C ASP A 409 14.70 -3.30 26.68
N ALA A 410 15.48 -2.98 27.72
CA ALA A 410 15.34 -3.57 29.05
C ALA A 410 14.12 -3.04 29.84
N ILE A 411 13.57 -1.89 29.47
CA ILE A 411 12.41 -1.30 30.15
C ILE A 411 11.15 -2.09 29.79
N ARG A 412 10.26 -2.28 30.77
CA ARG A 412 8.92 -2.87 30.62
C ARG A 412 7.88 -1.74 30.67
N PRO A 413 7.50 -1.15 29.53
CA PRO A 413 6.65 0.03 29.56
C PRO A 413 5.22 -0.26 30.02
N ASP A 414 4.73 -1.49 29.91
CA ASP A 414 3.41 -1.91 30.39
C ASP A 414 3.32 -1.89 31.95
N GLU A 415 4.44 -1.83 32.67
CA GLU A 415 4.52 -1.78 34.12
C GLU A 415 4.65 -0.33 34.66
N LEU A 416 4.75 0.67 33.77
CA LEU A 416 4.95 2.06 34.13
C LEU A 416 3.63 2.78 34.47
N ASP A 417 3.69 3.70 35.45
CA ASP A 417 2.62 4.69 35.67
C ASP A 417 2.60 5.74 34.54
N GLY A 418 1.54 6.55 34.47
CA GLY A 418 1.37 7.53 33.38
C GLY A 418 2.55 8.51 33.26
N PRO A 419 3.03 9.17 34.34
CA PRO A 419 4.18 10.05 34.28
C PRO A 419 5.48 9.37 33.86
N SER A 420 5.70 8.13 34.30
CA SER A 420 6.88 7.34 33.90
C SER A 420 6.79 6.86 32.47
N LEU A 421 5.58 6.51 32.00
CA LEU A 421 5.33 6.14 30.62
C LEU A 421 5.52 7.33 29.67
N ALA A 422 5.09 8.55 30.08
CA ALA A 422 5.33 9.76 29.31
C ALA A 422 6.84 10.05 29.16
N ARG A 423 7.62 9.91 30.26
CA ARG A 423 9.09 10.04 30.21
C ARG A 423 9.74 8.99 29.34
N TYR A 424 9.33 7.73 29.47
CA TYR A 424 9.83 6.66 28.61
C TYR A 424 9.57 6.96 27.13
N PHE A 425 8.39 7.49 26.79
CA PHE A 425 8.08 7.89 25.43
C PHE A 425 8.99 9.02 24.92
N ASP A 426 9.30 10.01 25.77
CA ASP A 426 10.25 11.08 25.45
C ASP A 426 11.67 10.55 25.23
N ASP A 427 12.12 9.64 26.10
CA ASP A 427 13.44 9.01 25.99
C ASP A 427 13.55 8.20 24.69
N VAL A 428 12.49 7.46 24.31
CA VAL A 428 12.44 6.74 23.03
C VAL A 428 12.45 7.69 21.84
N LEU A 429 11.73 8.82 21.89
CA LEU A 429 11.77 9.82 20.81
C LEU A 429 13.13 10.49 20.68
N ALA A 430 13.77 10.82 21.78
CA ALA A 430 15.11 11.39 21.78
C ALA A 430 16.14 10.38 21.22
N TRP A 431 16.00 9.11 21.58
CA TRP A 431 16.84 8.05 21.04
C TRP A 431 16.57 7.77 19.55
N HIS A 432 15.34 7.78 19.13
CA HIS A 432 14.95 7.69 17.72
C HIS A 432 15.61 8.80 16.89
N GLU A 433 15.58 10.04 17.36
CA GLU A 433 16.28 11.17 16.74
C GLU A 433 17.79 10.93 16.68
N ARG A 434 18.41 10.48 17.80
CA ARG A 434 19.83 10.14 17.87
C ARG A 434 20.21 9.07 16.86
N LEU A 435 19.42 7.99 16.76
CA LEU A 435 19.67 6.90 15.82
C LEU A 435 19.67 7.41 14.37
N TRP A 436 18.77 8.31 13.99
CA TRP A 436 18.77 8.89 12.65
C TRP A 436 19.96 9.82 12.39
N VAL A 437 20.47 10.53 13.40
CA VAL A 437 21.74 11.27 13.28
C VAL A 437 22.87 10.30 12.97
N LEU A 438 22.98 9.20 13.71
CA LEU A 438 24.03 8.18 13.53
C LEU A 438 23.89 7.48 12.17
N HIS A 439 22.67 7.21 11.70
CA HIS A 439 22.39 6.68 10.36
C HIS A 439 22.97 7.60 9.26
N LEU A 440 22.68 8.89 9.33
CA LEU A 440 23.14 9.86 8.34
C LEU A 440 24.67 10.06 8.38
N HIS A 441 25.28 9.96 9.56
CA HIS A 441 26.74 9.96 9.73
C HIS A 441 27.34 8.71 9.08
N LEU A 442 26.76 7.54 9.32
CA LEU A 442 27.23 6.30 8.71
C LEU A 442 27.18 6.39 7.17
N LEU A 443 26.07 6.85 6.60
CA LEU A 443 25.95 6.99 5.16
C LEU A 443 27.06 7.86 4.55
N HIS A 444 27.50 8.89 5.27
CA HIS A 444 28.62 9.72 4.83
C HIS A 444 29.95 8.97 4.87
N THR A 445 30.14 8.08 5.86
CA THR A 445 31.43 7.37 6.05
C THR A 445 31.60 6.17 5.13
N VAL A 446 30.51 5.49 4.71
CA VAL A 446 30.58 4.21 3.98
C VAL A 446 30.14 4.31 2.51
N ARG A 447 29.36 5.33 2.12
CA ARG A 447 28.72 5.36 0.80
C ARG A 447 29.40 6.32 -0.17
N PHE A 448 30.01 7.38 0.30
CA PHE A 448 30.43 8.49 -0.54
C PHE A 448 31.88 8.93 -0.26
N GLY A 449 32.71 8.86 -1.30
CA GLY A 449 33.98 9.56 -1.36
C GLY A 449 35.24 8.68 -1.36
N PRO A 450 36.37 9.30 -1.74
CA PRO A 450 37.66 8.60 -1.83
C PRO A 450 38.26 8.23 -0.48
N HIS A 451 37.66 8.73 0.60
CA HIS A 451 38.11 8.41 1.98
C HIS A 451 37.57 7.05 2.48
N THR A 452 36.57 6.46 1.82
CA THR A 452 36.07 5.11 2.18
C THR A 452 37.12 4.05 1.86
N PHE A 453 37.12 2.96 2.59
CA PHE A 453 38.03 1.85 2.27
C PHE A 453 37.69 1.21 0.92
N ARG A 454 36.42 1.19 0.51
CA ARG A 454 36.01 0.84 -0.86
C ARG A 454 36.64 1.77 -1.90
N GLY A 455 36.60 3.08 -1.70
CA GLY A 455 37.23 4.06 -2.61
C GLY A 455 38.75 3.94 -2.67
N GLN A 456 39.39 3.64 -1.55
CA GLN A 456 40.85 3.38 -1.49
C GLN A 456 41.21 2.08 -2.21
N LEU A 457 40.40 1.03 -2.09
CA LEU A 457 40.54 -0.23 -2.81
C LEU A 457 40.37 -0.03 -4.32
N GLU A 458 39.37 0.73 -4.73
CA GLU A 458 39.15 1.10 -6.13
C GLU A 458 40.35 1.85 -6.72
N ALA A 459 40.88 2.83 -6.00
CA ALA A 459 42.06 3.58 -6.42
C ALA A 459 43.29 2.66 -6.58
N LEU A 460 43.51 1.72 -5.67
CA LEU A 460 44.58 0.74 -5.77
C LEU A 460 44.40 -0.14 -7.00
N LEU A 461 43.21 -0.69 -7.25
CA LEU A 461 42.93 -1.52 -8.42
C LEU A 461 43.18 -0.75 -9.73
N VAL A 462 42.75 0.48 -9.83
CA VAL A 462 42.98 1.33 -11.01
C VAL A 462 44.45 1.58 -11.25
N THR A 463 45.23 1.85 -10.19
CA THR A 463 46.64 2.20 -10.27
C THR A 463 47.49 1.00 -10.59
N ASP A 464 47.29 -0.13 -9.90
CA ASP A 464 48.22 -1.25 -9.91
C ASP A 464 47.82 -2.35 -10.94
N ILE A 465 46.53 -2.39 -11.37
CA ILE A 465 46.03 -3.41 -12.32
C ILE A 465 45.44 -2.79 -13.59
N GLY A 466 44.58 -1.74 -13.44
CA GLY A 466 43.84 -1.09 -14.51
C GLY A 466 42.39 -0.92 -14.18
N ARG A 467 41.73 0.02 -14.91
CA ARG A 467 40.32 0.40 -14.65
C ARG A 467 39.35 -0.77 -14.80
N GLU A 468 39.64 -1.75 -15.64
CA GLU A 468 38.80 -2.95 -15.84
C GLU A 468 38.68 -3.80 -14.56
N ALA A 469 39.68 -3.75 -13.67
CA ALA A 469 39.63 -4.48 -12.39
C ALA A 469 38.49 -3.97 -11.46
N THR A 470 38.05 -2.74 -11.61
CA THR A 470 36.96 -2.16 -10.79
C THR A 470 35.62 -2.82 -11.03
N ALA A 471 35.40 -3.47 -12.18
CA ALA A 471 34.19 -4.26 -12.46
C ALA A 471 33.99 -5.45 -11.48
N HIS A 472 35.04 -5.84 -10.75
CA HIS A 472 35.02 -6.93 -9.77
C HIS A 472 34.78 -6.44 -8.32
N LEU A 473 34.74 -5.14 -8.04
CA LEU A 473 34.61 -4.59 -6.68
C LEU A 473 33.41 -5.16 -5.93
N ASP A 474 32.24 -5.20 -6.56
CA ASP A 474 31.03 -5.72 -5.92
C ASP A 474 31.15 -7.22 -5.64
N ALA A 475 31.80 -7.97 -6.52
CA ALA A 475 32.03 -9.40 -6.32
C ALA A 475 32.96 -9.68 -5.13
N ILE A 476 34.10 -8.97 -5.02
CA ILE A 476 35.08 -9.19 -3.94
C ILE A 476 34.60 -8.66 -2.57
N LEU A 477 33.65 -7.74 -2.54
CA LEU A 477 33.06 -7.16 -1.33
C LEU A 477 31.73 -7.81 -0.93
N SER A 478 31.21 -8.78 -1.69
CA SER A 478 29.98 -9.50 -1.40
C SER A 478 30.16 -10.60 -0.34
N HIS A 479 29.06 -11.22 0.07
CA HIS A 479 29.01 -12.39 0.97
C HIS A 479 29.71 -12.16 2.32
N VAL A 480 29.52 -10.99 2.90
CA VAL A 480 29.93 -10.69 4.27
C VAL A 480 28.84 -11.09 5.26
N PRO A 481 29.19 -11.67 6.43
CA PRO A 481 28.17 -12.01 7.44
C PRO A 481 27.52 -10.72 7.97
N THR A 482 26.18 -10.68 7.93
CA THR A 482 25.39 -9.52 8.42
C THR A 482 24.40 -9.93 9.50
N ALA A 483 23.87 -9.00 10.26
CA ALA A 483 22.80 -9.27 11.24
C ALA A 483 21.55 -9.84 10.55
N THR A 484 21.27 -9.40 9.33
CA THR A 484 20.15 -9.90 8.52
C THR A 484 20.37 -11.36 8.12
N SER A 485 21.52 -11.71 7.54
CA SER A 485 21.80 -13.10 7.15
C SER A 485 21.86 -14.03 8.35
N ALA A 486 22.47 -13.59 9.45
CA ALA A 486 22.55 -14.38 10.68
C ALA A 486 21.15 -14.68 11.26
N SER A 487 20.21 -13.74 11.17
CA SER A 487 18.84 -13.98 11.61
C SER A 487 18.07 -14.95 10.69
N ILE A 488 18.29 -14.87 9.37
CA ILE A 488 17.72 -15.80 8.39
C ILE A 488 18.26 -17.22 8.65
N GLU A 489 19.56 -17.36 8.87
CA GLU A 489 20.20 -18.64 9.22
C GLU A 489 19.65 -19.22 10.52
N ALA A 490 19.46 -18.38 11.55
CA ALA A 490 18.85 -18.82 12.81
C ALA A 490 17.41 -19.32 12.63
N VAL A 491 16.60 -18.63 11.82
CA VAL A 491 15.26 -19.09 11.42
C VAL A 491 15.35 -20.44 10.68
N ALA A 492 16.28 -20.59 9.73
CA ALA A 492 16.43 -21.82 8.97
C ALA A 492 16.87 -23.01 9.85
N VAL A 493 17.69 -22.77 10.88
CA VAL A 493 18.06 -23.82 11.86
C VAL A 493 16.82 -24.35 12.59
N LEU A 494 15.97 -23.44 13.10
CA LEU A 494 14.74 -23.83 13.79
C LEU A 494 13.73 -24.47 12.81
N ALA A 495 13.67 -24.02 11.59
CA ALA A 495 12.82 -24.59 10.56
C ALA A 495 13.20 -26.05 10.22
N ARG A 496 14.50 -26.36 10.14
CA ARG A 496 14.97 -27.75 9.95
C ARG A 496 14.53 -28.63 11.12
N LEU A 497 14.58 -28.11 12.36
CA LEU A 497 14.12 -28.86 13.54
C LEU A 497 12.61 -29.15 13.46
N VAL A 498 11.80 -28.19 13.04
CA VAL A 498 10.36 -28.36 12.82
C VAL A 498 10.09 -29.35 11.67
N GLY A 499 10.80 -29.23 10.56
CA GLY A 499 10.66 -30.12 9.39
C GLY A 499 11.01 -31.59 9.69
N ALA A 500 11.99 -31.84 10.57
CA ALA A 500 12.41 -33.18 10.98
C ALA A 500 11.50 -33.83 12.03
N ASN A 501 10.54 -33.09 12.62
CA ASN A 501 9.71 -33.56 13.73
C ASN A 501 8.22 -33.25 13.46
N GLU A 502 7.63 -33.88 12.46
CA GLU A 502 6.28 -33.61 11.98
C GLU A 502 5.21 -33.83 13.06
N ASP A 503 5.32 -34.89 13.87
CA ASP A 503 4.38 -35.23 14.93
C ASP A 503 4.29 -34.18 16.04
N THR A 504 5.36 -33.43 16.30
CA THR A 504 5.44 -32.39 17.33
C THR A 504 5.45 -30.97 16.76
N ARG A 505 5.26 -30.83 15.44
CA ARG A 505 5.28 -29.53 14.72
C ARG A 505 4.31 -28.52 15.34
N ALA A 506 3.07 -28.93 15.62
CA ALA A 506 2.06 -28.04 16.18
C ALA A 506 2.46 -27.50 17.56
N GLU A 507 3.06 -28.34 18.41
CA GLU A 507 3.56 -27.95 19.73
C GLU A 507 4.78 -27.02 19.64
N MET A 508 5.68 -27.25 18.67
CA MET A 508 6.82 -26.37 18.45
C MET A 508 6.40 -24.97 18.01
N LEU A 509 5.40 -24.87 17.13
CA LEU A 509 4.95 -23.60 16.56
C LEU A 509 3.95 -22.84 17.48
N GLU A 510 3.62 -23.41 18.65
CA GLU A 510 2.77 -22.74 19.62
C GLU A 510 3.58 -21.82 20.55
N TRP A 511 3.27 -20.52 20.53
CA TRP A 511 3.93 -19.54 21.39
C TRP A 511 2.95 -18.46 21.90
N PRO A 512 2.91 -18.11 23.20
CA PRO A 512 3.60 -18.84 24.27
C PRO A 512 3.09 -20.28 24.42
N PRO A 513 3.93 -21.22 24.90
CA PRO A 513 3.54 -22.61 25.02
C PRO A 513 2.43 -22.77 26.08
N ARG A 514 1.44 -23.64 25.81
CA ARG A 514 0.35 -23.94 26.77
C ARG A 514 0.85 -24.68 28.00
N SER A 515 1.89 -25.50 27.85
CA SER A 515 2.52 -26.23 28.94
C SER A 515 3.98 -25.80 29.10
N SER A 516 4.45 -25.64 30.33
CA SER A 516 5.86 -25.39 30.62
C SER A 516 6.75 -26.62 30.33
N GLU A 517 6.17 -27.83 30.40
CA GLU A 517 6.87 -29.07 30.04
C GLU A 517 6.80 -29.32 28.54
N ALA A 518 7.94 -29.65 27.96
CA ALA A 518 8.01 -30.06 26.56
C ALA A 518 7.75 -31.56 26.44
N SER A 519 6.97 -31.95 25.43
CA SER A 519 6.62 -33.36 25.22
C SER A 519 7.81 -34.21 24.75
N THR A 520 8.80 -33.56 24.11
CA THR A 520 10.02 -34.21 23.60
C THR A 520 11.25 -33.31 23.77
N GLU A 521 12.45 -33.90 23.68
CA GLU A 521 13.71 -33.16 23.66
C GLU A 521 13.77 -32.20 22.46
N ALA A 522 13.23 -32.59 21.31
CA ALA A 522 13.18 -31.76 20.14
C ALA A 522 12.31 -30.48 20.36
N VAL A 523 11.19 -30.60 21.04
CA VAL A 523 10.33 -29.47 21.44
C VAL A 523 11.06 -28.57 22.43
N ALA A 524 11.76 -29.14 23.42
CA ALA A 524 12.54 -28.36 24.38
C ALA A 524 13.64 -27.55 23.67
N ARG A 525 14.40 -28.18 22.79
CA ARG A 525 15.44 -27.51 21.98
C ARG A 525 14.88 -26.41 21.08
N PHE A 526 13.71 -26.64 20.49
CA PHE A 526 13.04 -25.61 19.68
C PHE A 526 12.67 -24.41 20.55
N ARG A 527 12.02 -24.64 21.70
CA ARG A 527 11.59 -23.55 22.61
C ARG A 527 12.78 -22.73 23.12
N GLU A 528 13.86 -23.39 23.53
CA GLU A 528 15.08 -22.71 23.94
C GLU A 528 15.69 -21.89 22.78
N GLY A 529 15.83 -22.50 21.61
CA GLY A 529 16.35 -21.79 20.43
C GLY A 529 15.47 -20.63 19.97
N PHE A 530 14.15 -20.79 20.05
CA PHE A 530 13.22 -19.73 19.68
C PHE A 530 13.23 -18.57 20.70
N ALA A 531 13.32 -18.86 22.00
CA ALA A 531 13.48 -17.83 23.02
C ALA A 531 14.80 -17.05 22.82
N ALA A 532 15.90 -17.75 22.54
CA ALA A 532 17.18 -17.12 22.23
C ALA A 532 17.11 -16.27 20.94
N LEU A 533 16.36 -16.72 19.91
CA LEU A 533 16.10 -15.94 18.69
C LEU A 533 15.38 -14.63 19.02
N LEU A 534 14.28 -14.70 19.81
CA LEU A 534 13.49 -13.52 20.22
C LEU A 534 14.31 -12.55 21.08
N GLU A 535 15.20 -13.04 21.93
CA GLU A 535 16.08 -12.17 22.74
C GLU A 535 17.14 -11.50 21.88
N ARG A 536 17.84 -12.27 21.04
CA ARG A 536 18.93 -11.75 20.20
C ARG A 536 18.46 -10.76 19.14
N TYR A 537 17.26 -10.96 18.59
CA TYR A 537 16.66 -10.13 17.55
C TYR A 537 15.40 -9.42 18.03
N SER A 538 15.34 -9.07 19.34
CA SER A 538 14.18 -8.45 20.00
C SER A 538 13.65 -7.23 19.25
N LEU A 539 14.54 -6.37 18.81
CA LEU A 539 14.25 -5.12 18.10
C LEU A 539 14.23 -5.28 16.56
N ARG A 540 14.28 -6.49 16.03
CA ARG A 540 14.13 -6.70 14.60
C ARG A 540 12.70 -6.40 14.20
N ALA A 541 12.49 -5.24 13.61
CA ALA A 541 11.27 -4.88 12.92
C ALA A 541 11.50 -5.12 11.41
N ASP A 542 10.59 -5.84 10.78
CA ASP A 542 10.65 -6.07 9.34
C ASP A 542 10.06 -4.86 8.58
N ALA A 543 10.38 -3.65 9.04
CA ALA A 543 9.95 -2.41 8.41
C ALA A 543 10.66 -2.18 7.08
N GLY A 544 9.93 -1.78 6.06
CA GLY A 544 10.52 -1.30 4.82
C GLY A 544 11.37 -0.06 5.12
N ALA A 545 12.65 -0.14 4.80
CA ALA A 545 13.56 1.00 4.91
C ALA A 545 12.99 2.24 4.21
N PHE A 546 13.11 3.40 4.85
CA PHE A 546 12.74 4.73 4.33
C PHE A 546 11.24 5.08 4.25
N THR A 547 10.40 4.55 5.11
CA THR A 547 9.03 5.06 5.27
C THR A 547 8.91 5.90 6.53
N VAL A 548 9.73 6.94 6.68
CA VAL A 548 9.58 7.93 7.74
C VAL A 548 8.17 8.52 7.67
N GLY A 549 7.42 8.42 8.78
CA GLY A 549 6.04 8.89 8.86
C GLY A 549 4.98 7.91 8.36
N ARG A 550 5.28 6.60 8.22
CA ARG A 550 4.30 5.56 7.86
C ARG A 550 3.96 4.56 8.96
N GLY A 551 4.40 4.84 10.15
CA GLY A 551 4.14 4.03 11.32
C GLY A 551 5.29 3.07 11.62
N CYS A 552 5.71 3.12 12.87
CA CYS A 552 6.64 2.18 13.46
C CYS A 552 6.07 0.76 13.45
N GLN A 553 6.94 -0.23 13.38
CA GLN A 553 6.61 -1.64 13.32
C GLN A 553 7.07 -2.36 14.60
N PRO A 554 6.36 -3.40 15.04
CA PRO A 554 6.76 -4.20 16.19
C PRO A 554 8.04 -4.98 15.93
N GLY A 555 8.84 -5.17 16.97
CA GLY A 555 9.96 -6.09 16.93
C GLY A 555 9.51 -7.56 17.06
N TRP A 556 10.41 -8.49 16.79
CA TRP A 556 10.12 -9.92 16.88
C TRP A 556 9.73 -10.36 18.31
N ARG A 557 10.26 -9.70 19.35
CA ARG A 557 9.82 -9.96 20.73
C ARG A 557 8.36 -9.57 20.93
N ASP A 558 7.94 -8.46 20.34
CA ASP A 558 6.58 -7.92 20.50
C ASP A 558 5.56 -8.68 19.60
N ARG A 559 6.02 -9.30 18.52
CA ARG A 559 5.23 -10.08 17.56
C ARG A 559 5.95 -11.40 17.20
N PRO A 560 5.98 -12.36 18.13
CA PRO A 560 6.65 -13.65 17.93
C PRO A 560 6.00 -14.52 16.83
N ASP A 561 4.79 -14.22 16.43
CA ASP A 561 4.10 -14.83 15.29
C ASP A 561 4.81 -14.55 13.94
N LEU A 562 5.51 -13.42 13.82
CA LEU A 562 6.26 -13.10 12.59
C LEU A 562 7.41 -14.09 12.32
N PRO A 563 8.38 -14.29 13.23
CA PRO A 563 9.42 -15.30 13.03
C PRO A 563 8.87 -16.74 13.02
N LEU A 564 7.77 -17.06 13.71
CA LEU A 564 7.13 -18.38 13.60
C LEU A 564 6.57 -18.63 12.20
N THR A 565 5.96 -17.63 11.58
CA THR A 565 5.49 -17.72 10.20
C THR A 565 6.67 -17.99 9.24
N LEU A 566 7.81 -17.31 9.43
CA LEU A 566 9.02 -17.56 8.64
C LEU A 566 9.55 -18.98 8.85
N ILE A 567 9.64 -19.43 10.11
CA ILE A 567 10.07 -20.81 10.44
C ILE A 567 9.17 -21.83 9.72
N THR A 568 7.86 -21.61 9.74
CA THR A 568 6.88 -22.49 9.08
C THR A 568 7.10 -22.56 7.57
N ARG A 569 7.34 -21.40 6.92
CA ARG A 569 7.62 -21.32 5.48
C ARG A 569 8.93 -22.01 5.11
N TYR A 570 10.00 -21.80 5.87
CA TYR A 570 11.27 -22.46 5.65
C TYR A 570 11.20 -23.99 5.89
N ALA A 571 10.41 -24.42 6.89
CA ALA A 571 10.19 -25.85 7.15
C ALA A 571 9.46 -26.54 5.99
N ALA A 572 8.54 -25.85 5.32
CA ALA A 572 7.87 -26.35 4.12
C ALA A 572 8.80 -26.46 2.90
N GLN A 573 9.92 -25.75 2.90
CA GLN A 573 10.89 -25.71 1.79
C GLN A 573 12.22 -26.36 2.20
N ALA A 574 12.17 -27.52 2.85
CA ALA A 574 13.35 -28.23 3.38
C ALA A 574 14.45 -28.56 2.33
N SER A 575 14.15 -28.43 1.02
CA SER A 575 15.10 -28.64 -0.07
C SER A 575 16.04 -27.44 -0.30
N VAL A 576 15.81 -26.28 0.30
CA VAL A 576 16.67 -25.10 0.12
C VAL A 576 17.83 -25.14 1.10
N ASP A 577 18.98 -25.61 0.63
CA ASP A 577 20.22 -25.61 1.41
C ASP A 577 20.94 -24.25 1.32
N LEU A 578 20.58 -23.35 2.24
CA LEU A 578 21.16 -22.01 2.33
C LEU A 578 22.66 -22.02 2.60
N GLU A 579 23.14 -23.01 3.36
CA GLU A 579 24.57 -23.14 3.73
C GLU A 579 25.41 -23.49 2.52
N SER A 580 24.97 -24.48 1.72
CA SER A 580 25.63 -24.83 0.48
C SER A 580 25.63 -23.71 -0.54
N ARG A 581 24.49 -23.00 -0.69
CA ARG A 581 24.41 -21.82 -1.57
C ARG A 581 25.40 -20.73 -1.16
N ARG A 582 25.45 -20.41 0.12
CA ARG A 582 26.37 -19.40 0.66
C ARG A 582 27.83 -19.82 0.51
N SER A 583 28.16 -21.08 0.83
CA SER A 583 29.49 -21.61 0.69
C SER A 583 29.98 -21.54 -0.76
N ALA A 584 29.14 -21.91 -1.72
CA ALA A 584 29.45 -21.80 -3.14
C ALA A 584 29.69 -20.33 -3.57
N ALA A 585 28.86 -19.41 -3.10
CA ALA A 585 29.00 -17.98 -3.40
C ALA A 585 30.28 -17.38 -2.78
N VAL A 586 30.62 -17.77 -1.54
CA VAL A 586 31.88 -17.38 -0.88
C VAL A 586 33.07 -17.92 -1.65
N GLY A 587 33.05 -19.19 -2.07
CA GLY A 587 34.11 -19.78 -2.87
C GLY A 587 34.32 -19.06 -4.20
N GLN A 588 33.23 -18.69 -4.88
CA GLN A 588 33.32 -17.92 -6.12
C GLN A 588 33.93 -16.53 -5.89
N ARG A 589 33.50 -15.83 -4.83
CA ARG A 589 34.08 -14.54 -4.43
C ARG A 589 35.60 -14.67 -4.20
N ASP A 590 36.02 -15.66 -3.40
CA ASP A 590 37.41 -15.83 -3.03
C ASP A 590 38.29 -16.18 -4.24
N SER A 591 37.77 -16.94 -5.22
CA SER A 591 38.43 -17.14 -6.50
C SER A 591 38.69 -15.85 -7.27
N VAL A 592 37.73 -14.89 -7.25
CA VAL A 592 37.90 -13.57 -7.87
C VAL A 592 38.97 -12.76 -7.12
N VAL A 593 38.99 -12.82 -5.78
CA VAL A 593 40.00 -12.14 -4.96
C VAL A 593 41.41 -12.63 -5.31
N GLU A 594 41.60 -13.95 -5.38
CA GLU A 594 42.88 -14.53 -5.73
C GLU A 594 43.35 -14.20 -7.17
N ALA A 595 42.42 -14.20 -8.13
CA ALA A 595 42.70 -13.83 -9.49
C ALA A 595 43.14 -12.33 -9.61
N LEU A 596 42.51 -11.40 -8.87
CA LEU A 596 42.98 -10.02 -8.82
C LEU A 596 44.29 -9.85 -8.07
N ARG A 597 44.45 -10.53 -6.94
CA ARG A 597 45.68 -10.55 -6.15
C ARG A 597 46.91 -10.99 -6.94
N ALA A 598 46.74 -12.01 -7.78
CA ALA A 598 47.80 -12.52 -8.65
C ALA A 598 48.28 -11.52 -9.72
N ARG A 599 47.43 -10.54 -10.09
CA ARG A 599 47.73 -9.47 -11.08
C ARG A 599 48.51 -8.29 -10.48
N LEU A 600 48.58 -8.20 -9.14
CA LEU A 600 49.28 -7.11 -8.46
C LEU A 600 50.80 -7.21 -8.60
N PRO A 601 51.50 -6.08 -8.77
CA PRO A 601 52.90 -6.08 -9.21
C PRO A 601 53.88 -6.66 -8.17
N ASP A 602 53.66 -6.40 -6.90
CA ASP A 602 54.57 -6.74 -5.82
C ASP A 602 53.88 -7.13 -4.51
N ASP A 603 54.64 -7.61 -3.52
CA ASP A 603 54.12 -8.05 -2.23
C ASP A 603 53.59 -6.86 -1.37
N ALA A 604 54.10 -5.65 -1.57
CA ALA A 604 53.61 -4.47 -0.85
C ALA A 604 52.21 -4.11 -1.36
N SER A 605 51.97 -4.17 -2.66
CA SER A 605 50.65 -3.97 -3.27
C SER A 605 49.66 -5.09 -2.86
N ARG A 606 50.13 -6.37 -2.83
CA ARG A 606 49.33 -7.49 -2.35
C ARG A 606 48.92 -7.29 -0.88
N GLY A 607 49.86 -6.93 -0.03
CA GLY A 607 49.59 -6.66 1.38
C GLY A 607 48.64 -5.46 1.62
N ARG A 608 48.69 -4.42 0.77
CA ARG A 608 47.74 -3.30 0.81
C ARG A 608 46.35 -3.72 0.34
N PHE A 609 46.30 -4.52 -0.74
CA PHE A 609 45.04 -5.07 -1.27
C PHE A 609 44.32 -5.91 -0.22
N ASP A 610 45.04 -6.90 0.39
CA ASP A 610 44.44 -7.78 1.39
C ASP A 610 43.86 -6.99 2.58
N ARG A 611 44.57 -5.96 3.08
CA ARG A 611 44.10 -5.09 4.14
C ARG A 611 42.86 -4.28 3.72
N LEU A 612 42.89 -3.69 2.52
CA LEU A 612 41.78 -2.88 2.03
C LEU A 612 40.56 -3.72 1.73
N VAL A 613 40.70 -4.94 1.19
CA VAL A 613 39.56 -5.86 1.03
C VAL A 613 38.94 -6.19 2.38
N GLY A 614 39.74 -6.49 3.40
CA GLY A 614 39.24 -6.74 4.76
C GLY A 614 38.48 -5.54 5.35
N LEU A 615 39.06 -4.35 5.24
CA LEU A 615 38.44 -3.10 5.74
C LEU A 615 37.18 -2.71 4.96
N ALA A 616 37.22 -2.79 3.64
CA ALA A 616 36.06 -2.48 2.81
C ALA A 616 34.89 -3.47 3.03
N ARG A 617 35.18 -4.76 3.28
CA ARG A 617 34.17 -5.75 3.69
C ARG A 617 33.54 -5.37 5.04
N ARG A 618 34.28 -4.87 6.01
CA ARG A 618 33.72 -4.37 7.28
C ARG A 618 32.88 -3.12 7.09
N GLU A 619 33.21 -2.23 6.13
CA GLU A 619 32.33 -1.11 5.75
C GLU A 619 31.02 -1.61 5.14
N VAL A 620 31.06 -2.61 4.26
CA VAL A 620 29.84 -3.22 3.69
C VAL A 620 29.01 -3.88 4.79
N GLN A 621 29.65 -4.61 5.71
CA GLN A 621 28.98 -5.21 6.86
C GLN A 621 28.32 -4.14 7.74
N ALA A 622 29.01 -3.04 8.04
CA ALA A 622 28.47 -1.90 8.79
C ALA A 622 27.25 -1.28 8.08
N TYR A 623 27.38 -1.11 6.76
CA TYR A 623 26.26 -0.58 5.94
C TYR A 623 25.04 -1.49 5.97
N GLU A 624 25.19 -2.81 6.02
CA GLU A 624 24.06 -3.73 6.16
C GLU A 624 23.54 -3.84 7.59
N ASN A 625 24.45 -3.86 8.57
CA ASN A 625 24.08 -4.00 9.98
C ASN A 625 23.30 -2.78 10.52
N HIS A 626 23.48 -1.60 9.93
CA HIS A 626 22.75 -0.41 10.38
C HIS A 626 21.24 -0.56 10.19
N ASN A 627 20.77 -1.27 9.15
CA ASN A 627 19.36 -1.54 8.95
C ASN A 627 18.74 -2.26 10.16
N HIS A 628 19.49 -3.18 10.78
CA HIS A 628 19.06 -3.85 12.00
C HIS A 628 19.28 -3.00 13.25
N ALA A 629 20.48 -2.45 13.40
CA ALA A 629 20.91 -1.78 14.63
C ALA A 629 20.28 -0.37 14.79
N ILE A 630 19.98 0.31 13.69
CA ILE A 630 19.39 1.65 13.66
C ILE A 630 17.93 1.59 13.22
N ASP A 631 17.65 1.25 11.94
CA ASP A 631 16.33 1.45 11.35
C ASP A 631 15.28 0.57 12.01
N ALA A 632 15.56 -0.74 12.15
CA ALA A 632 14.64 -1.67 12.78
C ALA A 632 14.49 -1.37 14.28
N SER A 633 15.59 -1.04 14.97
CA SER A 633 15.55 -0.71 16.41
C SER A 633 14.78 0.57 16.68
N ALA A 634 14.99 1.63 15.88
CA ALA A 634 14.23 2.88 15.99
C ALA A 634 12.72 2.63 15.83
N SER A 635 12.35 1.83 14.81
CA SER A 635 10.97 1.45 14.54
C SER A 635 10.36 0.63 15.68
N ALA A 636 11.05 -0.42 16.16
CA ALA A 636 10.54 -1.32 17.20
C ALA A 636 10.39 -0.62 18.55
N LEU A 637 11.35 0.18 18.96
CA LEU A 637 11.29 0.92 20.23
C LEU A 637 10.15 1.95 20.21
N LEU A 638 9.99 2.68 19.10
CA LEU A 638 8.93 3.66 18.96
C LEU A 638 7.56 2.98 18.91
N TRP A 639 7.44 1.83 18.23
CA TRP A 639 6.22 1.04 18.23
C TRP A 639 5.85 0.58 19.63
N ARG A 640 6.81 0.06 20.40
CA ARG A 640 6.60 -0.41 21.78
C ARG A 640 6.13 0.70 22.70
N ALA A 641 6.73 1.90 22.60
CA ALA A 641 6.31 3.07 23.35
C ALA A 641 4.88 3.48 22.99
N ARG A 642 4.53 3.49 21.67
CA ARG A 642 3.17 3.75 21.19
C ARG A 642 2.18 2.73 21.70
N ASP A 643 2.50 1.44 21.63
CA ASP A 643 1.63 0.35 22.04
C ASP A 643 1.31 0.42 23.54
N ALA A 644 2.32 0.68 24.37
CA ALA A 644 2.15 0.85 25.81
C ALA A 644 1.27 2.06 26.16
N VAL A 645 1.49 3.21 25.52
CA VAL A 645 0.63 4.40 25.67
C VAL A 645 -0.81 4.06 25.24
N SER A 646 -0.96 3.40 24.11
CA SER A 646 -2.25 2.97 23.55
C SER A 646 -3.03 2.11 24.53
N LYS A 647 -2.39 1.06 25.07
CA LYS A 647 -2.97 0.15 26.08
C LYS A 647 -3.33 0.90 27.37
N ALA A 648 -2.45 1.77 27.85
CA ALA A 648 -2.69 2.54 29.08
C ALA A 648 -3.90 3.47 28.94
N LEU A 649 -4.04 4.17 27.83
CA LEU A 649 -5.16 5.08 27.57
C LEU A 649 -6.48 4.33 27.36
N HIS A 650 -6.43 3.19 26.67
CA HIS A 650 -7.62 2.35 26.45
C HIS A 650 -8.09 1.69 27.74
N ALA A 651 -7.19 1.09 28.51
CA ALA A 651 -7.53 0.40 29.78
C ALA A 651 -8.18 1.35 30.80
N ARG A 652 -7.89 2.65 30.73
CA ARG A 652 -8.46 3.69 31.62
C ARG A 652 -9.64 4.43 30.99
N GLY A 653 -10.13 3.99 29.83
CA GLY A 653 -11.32 4.54 29.15
C GLY A 653 -11.14 5.92 28.54
N VAL A 654 -9.90 6.41 28.37
CA VAL A 654 -9.60 7.67 27.70
C VAL A 654 -9.79 7.53 26.18
N LEU A 655 -9.36 6.41 25.60
CA LEU A 655 -9.61 6.03 24.23
C LEU A 655 -10.55 4.83 24.16
N LEU A 656 -11.52 4.87 23.25
CA LEU A 656 -12.46 3.75 23.04
C LEU A 656 -11.79 2.57 22.33
N ASP A 657 -10.87 2.87 21.41
CA ASP A 657 -10.06 1.89 20.68
C ASP A 657 -8.59 2.21 20.93
N SER A 658 -7.81 1.16 21.25
CA SER A 658 -6.37 1.30 21.43
C SER A 658 -5.67 1.81 20.15
N ALA A 659 -6.16 1.45 18.97
CA ALA A 659 -5.64 1.94 17.69
C ALA A 659 -5.76 3.46 17.52
N ASP A 660 -6.57 4.14 18.33
CA ASP A 660 -6.88 5.56 18.20
C ASP A 660 -5.76 6.50 18.68
N VAL A 661 -4.75 5.99 19.38
CA VAL A 661 -3.59 6.79 19.80
C VAL A 661 -2.90 7.49 18.63
N VAL A 662 -2.96 6.95 17.42
CA VAL A 662 -2.35 7.56 16.22
C VAL A 662 -3.01 8.89 15.80
N TRP A 663 -4.19 9.19 16.33
CA TRP A 663 -4.92 10.44 16.10
C TRP A 663 -4.59 11.53 17.11
N LEU A 664 -3.69 11.29 18.06
CA LEU A 664 -3.23 12.27 19.05
C LEU A 664 -1.86 12.83 18.65
N THR A 665 -1.69 14.13 18.90
CA THR A 665 -0.38 14.78 18.82
C THR A 665 0.46 14.44 20.06
N ARG A 666 1.77 14.74 20.03
CA ARG A 666 2.66 14.46 21.16
C ARG A 666 2.17 15.12 22.47
N SER A 667 1.80 16.39 22.42
CA SER A 667 1.30 17.12 23.60
C SER A 667 -0.05 16.61 24.12
N GLU A 668 -0.87 16.08 23.23
CA GLU A 668 -2.16 15.48 23.59
C GLU A 668 -1.98 14.11 24.23
N ILE A 669 -0.99 13.33 23.82
CA ILE A 669 -0.64 12.08 24.50
C ILE A 669 -0.27 12.35 25.96
N ASP A 670 0.53 13.38 26.25
CA ASP A 670 0.84 13.78 27.64
C ASP A 670 -0.38 14.22 28.43
N ALA A 671 -1.26 14.98 27.81
CA ALA A 671 -2.50 15.39 28.45
C ALA A 671 -3.41 14.19 28.73
N ALA A 672 -3.54 13.29 27.77
CA ALA A 672 -4.36 12.08 27.87
C ALA A 672 -3.82 11.12 28.96
N LEU A 673 -2.51 10.95 29.06
CA LEU A 673 -1.88 10.16 30.14
C LEU A 673 -2.13 10.77 31.51
N ARG A 674 -2.02 12.11 31.66
CA ARG A 674 -2.39 12.79 32.90
C ARG A 674 -3.86 12.61 33.26
N ASP A 675 -4.76 12.75 32.27
CA ASP A 675 -6.20 12.53 32.46
C ASP A 675 -6.48 11.10 32.89
N ALA A 676 -5.79 10.13 32.31
CA ALA A 676 -5.88 8.72 32.67
C ALA A 676 -5.47 8.45 34.13
N ASP A 677 -4.45 9.13 34.64
CA ASP A 677 -3.97 8.95 36.01
C ASP A 677 -4.92 9.56 37.06
N ILE A 678 -5.47 10.73 36.76
CA ILE A 678 -6.41 11.41 37.69
C ILE A 678 -7.85 10.97 37.54
N GLY A 679 -8.18 10.17 36.50
CA GLY A 679 -9.54 9.67 36.22
C GLY A 679 -10.53 10.75 35.77
N VAL A 680 -10.05 11.91 35.32
CA VAL A 680 -10.86 13.04 34.87
C VAL A 680 -10.37 13.52 33.50
N ALA A 681 -11.23 13.39 32.48
CA ALA A 681 -10.88 13.86 31.15
C ALA A 681 -10.89 15.39 31.06
N SER A 682 -9.78 16.00 30.65
CA SER A 682 -9.64 17.43 30.42
C SER A 682 -10.37 17.88 29.16
N ARG A 683 -10.70 16.97 28.25
CA ARG A 683 -11.42 17.19 26.99
C ARG A 683 -12.12 15.91 26.51
N PRO A 684 -13.11 15.99 25.59
CA PRO A 684 -13.75 14.83 25.00
C PRO A 684 -12.82 14.16 23.95
N TRP A 685 -11.94 13.27 24.40
CA TRP A 685 -10.93 12.64 23.56
C TRP A 685 -11.53 11.85 22.39
N SER A 686 -12.66 11.15 22.61
CA SER A 686 -13.35 10.38 21.57
C SER A 686 -13.89 11.27 20.45
N ASP A 687 -14.41 12.47 20.78
CA ASP A 687 -14.92 13.41 19.79
C ASP A 687 -13.79 14.03 18.97
N LEU A 688 -12.67 14.35 19.62
CA LEU A 688 -11.44 14.81 18.94
C LEU A 688 -10.96 13.78 17.91
N VAL A 689 -10.87 12.52 18.32
CA VAL A 689 -10.44 11.42 17.45
C VAL A 689 -11.40 11.22 16.29
N THR A 690 -12.69 11.21 16.57
CA THR A 690 -13.74 11.06 15.54
C THR A 690 -13.70 12.20 14.52
N GLY A 691 -13.54 13.44 14.98
CA GLY A 691 -13.38 14.59 14.10
C GLY A 691 -12.13 14.45 13.19
N ARG A 692 -11.00 14.03 13.75
CA ARG A 692 -9.76 13.81 12.97
C ARG A 692 -9.87 12.68 11.96
N LYS A 693 -10.52 11.57 12.31
CA LYS A 693 -10.81 10.48 11.38
C LYS A 693 -11.64 10.97 10.18
N SER A 694 -12.63 11.80 10.45
CA SER A 694 -13.49 12.40 9.41
C SER A 694 -12.70 13.35 8.50
N ILE A 695 -11.87 14.23 9.08
CA ILE A 695 -10.97 15.12 8.31
C ILE A 695 -9.99 14.30 7.46
N HIS A 696 -9.37 13.29 8.03
CA HIS A 696 -8.42 12.45 7.31
C HIS A 696 -9.09 11.68 6.16
N LYS A 697 -10.32 11.20 6.35
CA LYS A 697 -11.11 10.59 5.28
C LYS A 697 -11.32 11.57 4.12
N TRP A 698 -11.64 12.83 4.42
CA TRP A 698 -11.75 13.89 3.41
C TRP A 698 -10.38 14.15 2.74
N GLN A 699 -9.30 14.29 3.51
CA GLN A 699 -7.95 14.50 2.98
C GLN A 699 -7.52 13.40 2.01
N ARG A 700 -7.88 12.14 2.27
CA ARG A 700 -7.57 11.01 1.39
C ARG A 700 -8.21 11.09 -0.01
N ALA A 701 -9.28 11.86 -0.15
CA ALA A 701 -9.93 12.07 -1.44
C ALA A 701 -9.27 13.20 -2.25
N LEU A 702 -8.37 13.98 -1.65
CA LEU A 702 -7.63 15.03 -2.35
C LEU A 702 -6.54 14.42 -3.24
N VAL A 703 -6.26 15.07 -4.36
CA VAL A 703 -5.11 14.78 -5.21
C VAL A 703 -4.02 15.83 -4.93
N PRO A 704 -3.06 15.51 -4.06
CA PRO A 704 -2.01 16.47 -3.72
C PRO A 704 -1.09 16.70 -4.93
N PRO A 705 -0.73 17.96 -5.25
CA PRO A 705 0.24 18.25 -6.30
C PRO A 705 1.63 17.75 -5.89
N ASP A 706 2.48 17.45 -6.87
CA ASP A 706 3.84 16.99 -6.61
C ASP A 706 4.74 18.12 -6.08
N TRP A 707 4.34 19.37 -6.32
CA TRP A 707 5.01 20.56 -5.79
C TRP A 707 4.04 21.73 -5.60
N LEU A 708 4.42 22.65 -4.73
CA LEU A 708 3.72 23.90 -4.45
C LEU A 708 4.69 25.08 -4.51
N GLY A 709 4.20 26.29 -4.67
CA GLY A 709 4.99 27.51 -4.77
C GLY A 709 5.60 27.72 -6.14
N ILE A 710 6.88 28.12 -6.20
CA ILE A 710 7.56 28.34 -7.49
C ILE A 710 7.81 27.00 -8.19
N PRO A 711 7.64 26.93 -9.53
CA PRO A 711 7.93 25.70 -10.25
C PRO A 711 9.39 25.27 -10.04
N PRO A 712 9.69 23.96 -10.14
CA PRO A 712 11.07 23.51 -10.13
C PRO A 712 11.83 24.25 -11.23
N VAL A 713 12.97 24.84 -10.88
CA VAL A 713 13.89 25.32 -11.93
C VAL A 713 14.13 24.12 -12.84
N PRO A 714 13.86 24.20 -14.14
CA PRO A 714 14.22 23.12 -15.04
C PRO A 714 15.72 22.90 -14.80
N GLN A 715 16.06 21.86 -14.09
CA GLN A 715 17.43 21.38 -14.13
C GLN A 715 17.66 21.19 -15.61
N ALA A 716 18.65 21.93 -16.16
CA ALA A 716 19.18 21.58 -17.47
C ALA A 716 19.32 20.08 -17.41
N PRO A 717 18.66 19.32 -18.30
CA PRO A 717 18.54 17.88 -18.11
C PRO A 717 19.94 17.46 -17.71
N ALA A 718 20.09 16.93 -16.49
CA ALA A 718 21.29 16.19 -16.14
C ALA A 718 21.40 15.27 -17.32
N GLY A 719 22.35 15.61 -18.27
CA GLY A 719 22.29 15.24 -19.65
C GLY A 719 21.71 13.86 -19.71
N PRO A 720 20.68 13.55 -20.44
CA PRO A 720 19.73 12.52 -20.16
C PRO A 720 20.47 11.40 -19.48
N VAL A 721 20.16 11.09 -18.18
CA VAL A 721 20.26 9.68 -17.81
C VAL A 721 19.29 9.11 -18.80
N PRO A 722 19.73 8.53 -19.89
CA PRO A 722 18.84 8.10 -20.91
C PRO A 722 17.88 7.20 -20.19
N VAL A 723 16.60 7.55 -20.18
CA VAL A 723 15.52 6.54 -20.07
C VAL A 723 15.83 5.66 -21.27
N GLY A 724 16.57 4.57 -21.00
CA GLY A 724 17.27 3.81 -22.02
C GLY A 724 18.78 4.07 -22.12
N SER A 725 19.52 4.47 -21.07
CA SER A 725 20.90 3.97 -20.95
C SER A 725 20.76 2.46 -21.09
N PRO A 726 21.33 1.87 -22.15
CA PRO A 726 21.30 0.42 -22.27
C PRO A 726 21.79 -0.07 -20.90
N PRO A 727 21.09 -1.05 -20.27
CA PRO A 727 21.57 -1.63 -19.03
C PRO A 727 23.05 -1.88 -19.24
N ILE A 728 23.89 -1.63 -18.22
CA ILE A 728 25.29 -1.97 -18.28
C ILE A 728 25.32 -3.51 -18.35
N SER A 729 24.93 -4.03 -19.51
CA SER A 729 25.24 -5.39 -19.90
C SER A 729 26.76 -5.41 -20.02
N ASN A 730 27.38 -6.50 -19.63
CA ASN A 730 28.84 -6.73 -19.79
C ASN A 730 29.27 -6.68 -21.27
N GLY A 731 28.66 -5.83 -22.09
CA GLY A 731 28.96 -5.63 -23.51
C GLY A 731 28.21 -6.54 -24.48
N GLU A 732 27.46 -7.53 -24.00
CA GLU A 732 26.66 -8.40 -24.86
C GLU A 732 25.25 -7.79 -25.05
N PRO A 733 24.75 -7.63 -26.28
CA PRO A 733 23.39 -7.21 -26.53
C PRO A 733 22.41 -8.28 -26.02
N ALA A 734 21.29 -7.85 -25.45
CA ALA A 734 20.24 -8.78 -25.05
C ALA A 734 19.74 -9.59 -26.25
N PRO A 735 19.45 -10.89 -26.12
CA PRO A 735 18.97 -11.71 -27.21
C PRO A 735 17.56 -11.23 -27.68
N ALA A 736 17.24 -11.48 -28.94
CA ALA A 736 15.92 -11.11 -29.49
C ALA A 736 14.74 -11.83 -28.80
N SER A 737 15.03 -12.93 -28.07
CA SER A 737 14.07 -13.67 -27.23
C SER A 737 13.81 -13.03 -25.87
N ALA A 738 14.57 -12.00 -25.47
CA ALA A 738 14.42 -11.39 -24.16
C ALA A 738 13.05 -10.72 -24.01
N LEU A 739 12.30 -11.18 -23.01
CA LEU A 739 10.98 -10.62 -22.65
C LEU A 739 11.12 -9.30 -21.90
N VAL A 740 12.16 -9.23 -21.05
CA VAL A 740 12.46 -8.08 -20.19
C VAL A 740 13.97 -7.94 -20.08
N VAL A 741 14.44 -6.69 -20.04
CA VAL A 741 15.84 -6.34 -19.82
C VAL A 741 15.92 -5.32 -18.69
N GLY A 742 16.87 -5.48 -17.79
CA GLY A 742 17.14 -4.61 -16.67
C GLY A 742 18.63 -4.59 -16.32
N GLN A 743 18.97 -4.04 -15.16
CA GLN A 743 20.35 -4.07 -14.67
C GLN A 743 20.64 -5.38 -13.91
N PRO A 744 21.79 -6.04 -14.16
CA PRO A 744 22.27 -7.18 -13.39
C PRO A 744 22.40 -6.83 -11.90
N GLY A 745 21.52 -7.37 -11.06
CA GLY A 745 21.47 -7.08 -9.63
C GLY A 745 22.19 -8.12 -8.78
N SER A 746 21.97 -9.40 -9.08
CA SER A 746 22.62 -10.54 -8.46
C SER A 746 22.89 -11.62 -9.51
N ARG A 747 24.10 -12.13 -9.54
CA ARG A 747 24.56 -13.09 -10.57
C ARG A 747 23.88 -14.44 -10.42
N GLY A 748 23.82 -15.17 -11.53
CA GLY A 748 23.29 -16.52 -11.63
C GLY A 748 22.21 -16.62 -12.70
N ILE A 749 21.79 -17.86 -12.97
CA ILE A 749 20.72 -18.18 -13.90
C ILE A 749 19.77 -19.10 -13.16
N ALA A 750 18.46 -18.83 -13.25
CA ALA A 750 17.44 -19.70 -12.69
C ALA A 750 16.19 -19.70 -13.58
N THR A 751 15.60 -20.89 -13.69
CA THR A 751 14.32 -21.09 -14.39
C THR A 751 13.23 -21.36 -13.36
N GLY A 752 12.05 -20.73 -13.54
CA GLY A 752 10.97 -20.89 -12.60
C GLY A 752 9.66 -20.27 -13.09
N ARG A 753 8.67 -20.24 -12.20
CA ARG A 753 7.35 -19.65 -12.45
C ARG A 753 7.29 -18.22 -11.95
N VAL A 754 6.75 -17.33 -12.76
CA VAL A 754 6.50 -15.94 -12.39
C VAL A 754 5.45 -15.89 -11.28
N ARG A 755 5.77 -15.20 -10.19
CA ARG A 755 4.85 -14.84 -9.12
C ARG A 755 4.89 -13.33 -8.92
N HIS A 756 3.75 -12.66 -9.18
CA HIS A 756 3.63 -11.24 -8.93
C HIS A 756 3.43 -10.97 -7.44
N VAL A 757 4.16 -10.00 -6.93
CA VAL A 757 3.93 -9.48 -5.59
C VAL A 757 3.23 -8.14 -5.72
N PRO A 758 1.94 -8.05 -5.33
CA PRO A 758 1.11 -6.87 -5.59
C PRO A 758 1.52 -5.65 -4.76
N THR A 759 2.17 -5.84 -3.63
CA THR A 759 2.58 -4.76 -2.73
C THR A 759 3.94 -5.03 -2.12
N ASP A 760 4.74 -3.99 -2.01
CA ASP A 760 6.06 -4.02 -1.36
C ASP A 760 5.97 -3.97 0.18
N ALA A 761 4.77 -3.83 0.74
CA ALA A 761 4.51 -3.80 2.18
C ALA A 761 4.25 -5.19 2.80
N GLU A 762 4.02 -6.22 1.98
CA GLU A 762 3.75 -7.58 2.44
C GLU A 762 4.95 -8.50 2.21
N VAL A 763 5.19 -9.42 3.15
CA VAL A 763 6.17 -10.49 2.95
C VAL A 763 5.58 -11.48 1.94
N PRO A 764 6.20 -11.67 0.76
CA PRO A 764 5.63 -12.52 -0.26
C PRO A 764 5.55 -13.98 0.20
N GLU A 765 4.47 -14.66 -0.20
CA GLU A 765 4.45 -16.10 -0.16
C GLU A 765 5.27 -16.64 -1.33
N VAL A 766 6.25 -17.47 -1.03
CA VAL A 766 7.18 -18.03 -2.02
C VAL A 766 7.04 -19.53 -2.02
N GLU A 767 6.77 -20.10 -3.18
CA GLU A 767 6.81 -21.55 -3.41
C GLU A 767 8.12 -21.95 -4.08
N PRO A 768 8.59 -23.20 -3.93
CA PRO A 768 9.75 -23.69 -4.67
C PRO A 768 9.58 -23.51 -6.17
N GLY A 769 10.58 -22.91 -6.80
CA GLY A 769 10.52 -22.61 -8.24
C GLY A 769 9.93 -21.26 -8.60
N ASP A 770 9.52 -20.43 -7.64
CA ASP A 770 8.97 -19.12 -7.93
C ASP A 770 10.04 -18.09 -8.30
N ILE A 771 9.73 -17.28 -9.29
CA ILE A 771 10.46 -16.07 -9.66
C ILE A 771 9.59 -14.88 -9.24
N LEU A 772 10.05 -14.15 -8.23
CA LEU A 772 9.31 -12.99 -7.71
C LEU A 772 9.43 -11.81 -8.66
N VAL A 773 8.30 -11.28 -9.11
CA VAL A 773 8.23 -10.10 -9.97
C VAL A 773 7.44 -9.00 -9.26
N ALA A 774 8.09 -7.85 -9.04
CA ALA A 774 7.47 -6.74 -8.32
C ALA A 774 7.95 -5.39 -8.84
N ARG A 775 7.27 -4.34 -8.39
CA ARG A 775 7.72 -2.97 -8.64
C ARG A 775 9.02 -2.68 -7.88
N ASN A 776 9.05 -3.02 -6.60
CA ASN A 776 10.19 -2.83 -5.71
C ASN A 776 10.14 -3.86 -4.58
N ALA A 777 11.25 -4.11 -3.91
CA ALA A 777 11.35 -4.99 -2.75
C ALA A 777 11.88 -4.21 -1.53
N GLY A 778 11.10 -4.20 -0.46
CA GLY A 778 11.48 -3.60 0.83
C GLY A 778 12.30 -4.56 1.70
N ALA A 779 12.76 -4.06 2.86
CA ALA A 779 13.50 -4.85 3.84
C ALA A 779 12.67 -6.02 4.42
N LEU A 780 11.33 -5.89 4.42
CA LEU A 780 10.39 -6.96 4.79
C LEU A 780 10.58 -8.25 4.01
N TRP A 781 11.07 -8.15 2.78
CA TRP A 781 11.26 -9.30 1.89
C TRP A 781 12.53 -10.08 2.19
N ALA A 782 13.46 -9.50 2.98
CA ALA A 782 14.74 -10.11 3.26
C ALA A 782 14.66 -11.60 3.63
N PRO A 783 13.72 -12.03 4.51
CA PRO A 783 13.59 -13.45 4.85
C PRO A 783 12.96 -14.31 3.74
N ALA A 784 12.22 -13.73 2.79
CA ALA A 784 11.58 -14.46 1.70
C ALA A 784 12.49 -14.61 0.47
N LEU A 785 13.40 -13.65 0.24
CA LEU A 785 14.26 -13.63 -0.93
C LEU A 785 15.11 -14.89 -1.12
N PRO A 786 15.71 -15.50 -0.05
CA PRO A 786 16.48 -16.72 -0.19
C PRO A 786 15.66 -17.95 -0.62
N LEU A 787 14.34 -17.90 -0.47
CA LEU A 787 13.42 -18.98 -0.87
C LEU A 787 13.07 -18.90 -2.35
N ALA A 788 13.18 -17.72 -2.98
CA ALA A 788 12.90 -17.52 -4.38
C ALA A 788 13.98 -18.15 -5.29
N SER A 789 13.58 -18.59 -6.48
CA SER A 789 14.52 -19.01 -7.52
C SER A 789 15.23 -17.83 -8.18
N ALA A 790 14.52 -16.72 -8.40
CA ALA A 790 15.07 -15.44 -8.84
C ALA A 790 14.17 -14.27 -8.46
N VAL A 791 14.67 -13.03 -8.59
CA VAL A 791 13.96 -11.79 -8.28
C VAL A 791 14.10 -10.79 -9.43
N VAL A 792 12.98 -10.23 -9.90
CA VAL A 792 12.91 -9.24 -10.96
C VAL A 792 12.15 -8.01 -10.47
N LEU A 793 12.83 -6.87 -10.41
CA LEU A 793 12.27 -5.62 -9.90
C LEU A 793 12.23 -4.55 -10.99
N GLU A 794 11.08 -3.89 -11.15
CA GLU A 794 10.92 -2.78 -12.11
C GLU A 794 11.71 -1.54 -11.69
N GLU A 795 11.81 -1.31 -10.38
CA GLU A 795 12.54 -0.21 -9.77
C GLU A 795 13.66 -0.73 -8.87
N GLY A 796 14.54 0.16 -8.45
CA GLY A 796 15.57 -0.17 -7.49
C GLY A 796 16.98 0.15 -7.96
N ALA A 797 17.96 -0.06 -7.06
CA ALA A 797 19.37 0.16 -7.30
C ALA A 797 20.19 -1.10 -7.00
N LEU A 798 21.36 -1.19 -7.58
CA LEU A 798 22.28 -2.34 -7.40
C LEU A 798 22.67 -2.58 -5.94
N LEU A 799 22.71 -1.51 -5.14
CA LEU A 799 23.06 -1.56 -3.72
C LEU A 799 21.83 -1.52 -2.80
N GLN A 800 20.62 -1.75 -3.33
CA GLN A 800 19.47 -1.88 -2.46
C GLN A 800 19.51 -3.19 -1.67
N HIS A 801 18.90 -3.17 -0.49
CA HIS A 801 18.91 -4.28 0.47
C HIS A 801 18.52 -5.64 -0.15
N ALA A 802 17.46 -5.67 -0.97
CA ALA A 802 17.02 -6.90 -1.63
C ALA A 802 18.10 -7.53 -2.51
N MET A 803 18.85 -6.73 -3.28
CA MET A 803 19.90 -7.26 -4.15
C MET A 803 21.14 -7.71 -3.36
N LEU A 804 21.40 -7.10 -2.22
CA LEU A 804 22.47 -7.54 -1.33
C LEU A 804 22.15 -8.91 -0.73
N ILE A 805 20.93 -9.14 -0.27
CA ILE A 805 20.46 -10.45 0.20
C ILE A 805 20.47 -11.49 -0.94
N CYS A 806 19.98 -11.12 -2.12
CA CYS A 806 20.03 -12.01 -3.29
C CYS A 806 21.47 -12.46 -3.59
N ARG A 807 22.45 -11.54 -3.55
CA ARG A 807 23.87 -11.87 -3.73
C ARG A 807 24.38 -12.78 -2.62
N GLU A 808 24.02 -12.50 -1.37
CA GLU A 808 24.49 -13.27 -0.21
C GLU A 808 24.05 -14.73 -0.26
N PHE A 809 22.84 -14.99 -0.74
CA PHE A 809 22.27 -16.33 -0.85
C PHE A 809 22.33 -16.93 -2.28
N GLY A 810 22.99 -16.26 -3.21
CA GLY A 810 23.15 -16.75 -4.58
C GLY A 810 21.83 -16.80 -5.38
N VAL A 811 20.88 -15.95 -5.08
CA VAL A 811 19.61 -15.83 -5.81
C VAL A 811 19.80 -14.85 -6.98
N PRO A 812 19.60 -15.28 -8.25
CA PRO A 812 19.69 -14.38 -9.39
C PRO A 812 18.73 -13.21 -9.28
N GLY A 813 19.19 -11.99 -9.60
CA GLY A 813 18.37 -10.80 -9.42
C GLY A 813 18.59 -9.75 -10.51
N ILE A 814 17.51 -9.13 -10.94
CA ILE A 814 17.49 -8.03 -11.91
C ILE A 814 16.75 -6.85 -11.31
N VAL A 815 17.27 -5.63 -11.47
CA VAL A 815 16.62 -4.38 -11.10
C VAL A 815 16.44 -3.47 -12.30
N GLN A 816 15.60 -2.42 -12.19
CA GLN A 816 15.28 -1.50 -13.29
C GLN A 816 14.74 -2.24 -14.54
N ALA A 817 14.00 -3.32 -14.31
CA ALA A 817 13.37 -4.15 -15.34
C ALA A 817 12.00 -3.57 -15.73
N ALA A 818 12.00 -2.42 -16.41
CA ALA A 818 10.80 -1.66 -16.71
C ALA A 818 9.75 -2.49 -17.48
N GLY A 819 8.50 -2.48 -17.00
CA GLY A 819 7.37 -3.22 -17.57
C GLY A 819 7.43 -4.73 -17.31
N ALA A 820 8.22 -5.20 -16.33
CA ALA A 820 8.34 -6.63 -16.02
C ALA A 820 6.98 -7.22 -15.61
N ARG A 821 6.20 -6.52 -14.77
CA ARG A 821 4.87 -6.99 -14.32
C ARG A 821 3.84 -7.10 -15.44
N GLU A 822 3.98 -6.31 -16.50
CA GLU A 822 3.08 -6.36 -17.65
C GLU A 822 3.48 -7.46 -18.65
N ARG A 823 4.80 -7.68 -18.84
CA ARG A 823 5.36 -8.58 -19.85
C ARG A 823 5.52 -10.02 -19.36
N LEU A 824 5.71 -10.20 -18.09
CA LEU A 824 5.86 -11.50 -17.43
C LEU A 824 4.52 -11.87 -16.77
N ALA A 825 3.68 -12.62 -17.46
CA ALA A 825 2.38 -13.04 -16.93
C ALA A 825 2.54 -13.96 -15.71
N GLU A 826 1.63 -13.83 -14.74
CA GLU A 826 1.53 -14.70 -13.56
C GLU A 826 1.52 -16.19 -13.96
N GLY A 827 2.31 -17.01 -13.27
CA GLY A 827 2.42 -18.46 -13.53
C GLY A 827 3.25 -18.85 -14.76
N ARG A 828 3.67 -17.89 -15.61
CA ARG A 828 4.50 -18.15 -16.78
C ARG A 828 5.88 -18.70 -16.36
N ARG A 829 6.37 -19.74 -17.04
CA ARG A 829 7.74 -20.23 -16.86
C ARG A 829 8.72 -19.38 -17.66
N VAL A 830 9.75 -18.90 -16.98
CA VAL A 830 10.80 -18.05 -17.55
C VAL A 830 12.17 -18.39 -16.98
N THR A 831 13.22 -18.02 -17.71
CA THR A 831 14.60 -18.09 -17.25
C THR A 831 15.11 -16.68 -16.99
N VAL A 832 15.62 -16.44 -15.80
CA VAL A 832 16.23 -15.17 -15.38
C VAL A 832 17.75 -15.32 -15.45
N ASP A 833 18.40 -14.52 -16.27
CA ASP A 833 19.87 -14.36 -16.26
C ASP A 833 20.24 -13.08 -15.48
N GLY A 834 20.44 -13.23 -14.17
CA GLY A 834 20.86 -12.14 -13.29
C GLY A 834 22.32 -11.71 -13.51
N THR A 835 23.13 -12.48 -14.28
CA THR A 835 24.50 -12.10 -14.66
C THR A 835 24.52 -11.11 -15.83
N ARG A 836 23.59 -11.28 -16.77
CA ARG A 836 23.48 -10.46 -17.98
C ARG A 836 22.36 -9.45 -17.91
N GLY A 837 21.36 -9.65 -17.06
CA GLY A 837 20.28 -8.69 -16.79
C GLY A 837 19.07 -8.84 -17.71
N TRP A 838 18.69 -10.04 -18.12
CA TRP A 838 17.48 -10.26 -18.91
C TRP A 838 16.68 -11.49 -18.50
N VAL A 839 15.44 -11.54 -18.96
CA VAL A 839 14.51 -12.65 -18.74
C VAL A 839 14.08 -13.19 -20.10
N GLU A 840 14.15 -14.49 -20.28
CA GLU A 840 13.75 -15.22 -21.49
C GLU A 840 12.63 -16.22 -21.18
N PRO A 841 11.86 -16.66 -22.20
CA PRO A 841 11.00 -17.83 -22.04
C PRO A 841 11.83 -19.05 -21.62
N ALA A 842 11.32 -19.87 -20.70
CA ALA A 842 11.95 -21.14 -20.39
C ALA A 842 11.99 -22.04 -21.65
N ARG A 843 13.08 -22.78 -21.82
CA ARG A 843 13.18 -23.75 -22.91
C ARG A 843 12.51 -25.05 -22.50
N ASP A 844 11.94 -25.80 -23.49
CA ASP A 844 11.24 -27.06 -23.23
C ASP A 844 12.16 -28.15 -22.66
N ASP A 845 13.50 -27.99 -22.78
CA ASP A 845 14.50 -28.92 -22.28
C ASP A 845 14.84 -28.71 -20.79
N ASP A 846 14.26 -27.71 -20.12
CA ASP A 846 14.53 -27.38 -18.70
C ASP A 846 13.62 -28.16 -17.71
N GLU A 847 13.06 -29.30 -18.12
CA GLU A 847 12.21 -30.22 -17.31
C GLU A 847 12.96 -31.34 -16.60
N ALA A 848 14.29 -31.29 -16.42
CA ALA A 848 15.04 -32.35 -15.76
C ALA A 848 15.41 -31.97 -14.30
#